data_88c3f55d73210d1268e2f78d63c632ee
#
_entry.id   88c3f55d73210d1268e2f78d63c632ee
#
_cell.length_a   1.000
_cell.length_b   1.000
_cell.length_c   1.000
_cell.angle_alpha   90.00
_cell.angle_beta   90.00
_cell.angle_gamma   90.00
#
_symmetry.space_group_name_H-M   'P 1'
#
loop_
_entity.id
_entity.type
_entity.pdbx_description
1 polymer ?
#
loop_
_entity_poly.entity_id
_entity_poly.type
_entity_poly.pdbx_seq_one_letter_code
_entity_poly.pdbx_strand_id
1 'polypeptide(L)'
;MKRNTKFLTAILLSTMTLTSCADLFETKISMLTNGSISNLTSLVVPEVTIDQLDAPAQIFVSQAESSTKINISWSKVDGATSYYLERAISTAKDVNGRFICPDESEFKPMPIKRIYATSYEDTILTNPSYSSEEYSYGYFYRVCAENPRLKYESSEFKLSEVAYLLAPPSGVKASRGESTTNIKVTWNKVPGAKYYDIYYSESDTGSGAQYITTINANQNWYNDVVVNSLKGKDLYYSVYAKTSANTSVASALALGYTLQEGAPPQVTDVVVVEGRGNTTDKIEISWKAVGDFDYAVYRTSSKDASFTLLRKEGKTNTYKDTKALKPNVYYYYQIQAFKNENGVKVKGPFSDSGSESKTPAEAFLLVPPSNITVMKNKLDASRCTITFPPVIGSKDYSEDSGLTSDYNNYKYVIYGCDTADGAFTEVGLFPDSTLSKDASGNYIIPITTKNYYKIKTMNGDVESNLSDVCAPAPFAASNLECSRAANVDGDANSNGVLPVKITWNPPKNDVAEGGYYVYRSTNPDSGFKKITDEPLMATSFIDNYDAAKAGVYYYYKVLSLNSLGQGSNYTDAVVGYGALTADQYMREYNKTVMASQKKLKLMHIADDMKKLGTETAYGKLSGSLSYNASIAGLGARILMHYTDYAEFYANGDAANGYYFFLNGDTNTSASMDASGNMDGIVTIQGMYPGSVSYNNIKINGGAAGGGTYGIKRDGFDGQVEVDWQVGKEGK
;
A
#
# COMPACT_ATOMS: atom_id res chain seq x y z
N MET A 1 5.71 6.13 -38.91
CA MET A 1 6.79 7.15 -38.98
C MET A 1 7.12 7.79 -37.61
N LYS A 2 6.51 7.39 -36.50
CA LYS A 2 6.85 7.83 -35.11
C LYS A 2 7.66 6.80 -34.32
N ARG A 3 7.92 5.63 -34.83
CA ARG A 3 8.70 4.55 -34.19
C ARG A 3 10.22 4.71 -34.29
N ASN A 4 10.71 5.41 -35.32
CA ASN A 4 12.15 5.53 -35.55
C ASN A 4 12.87 6.62 -34.72
N THR A 5 12.13 7.51 -34.06
CA THR A 5 12.73 8.60 -33.28
C THR A 5 13.16 8.18 -31.87
N LYS A 6 12.51 7.18 -31.30
CA LYS A 6 12.92 6.62 -29.95
C LYS A 6 14.13 5.68 -30.10
N PHE A 7 14.25 5.00 -31.22
CA PHE A 7 15.40 4.13 -31.54
C PHE A 7 16.68 4.94 -31.75
N LEU A 8 16.58 6.11 -32.37
CA LEU A 8 17.75 7.01 -32.57
C LEU A 8 18.22 7.63 -31.26
N THR A 9 17.31 7.88 -30.28
CA THR A 9 17.66 8.46 -28.95
C THR A 9 18.37 7.45 -28.07
N ALA A 10 17.99 6.17 -28.14
CA ALA A 10 18.67 5.11 -27.41
C ALA A 10 20.07 4.83 -27.96
N ILE A 11 20.22 4.89 -29.27
CA ILE A 11 21.55 4.75 -29.93
C ILE A 11 22.44 5.98 -29.67
N LEU A 12 21.89 7.20 -29.56
CA LEU A 12 22.67 8.38 -29.20
C LEU A 12 23.09 8.38 -27.72
N LEU A 13 22.29 7.81 -26.77
CA LEU A 13 22.73 7.66 -25.39
C LEU A 13 23.74 6.53 -25.20
N SER A 14 23.68 5.46 -26.01
CA SER A 14 24.70 4.40 -25.98
C SER A 14 26.01 4.83 -26.63
N THR A 15 25.96 5.79 -27.57
CA THR A 15 27.19 6.34 -28.21
C THR A 15 27.89 7.40 -27.38
N MET A 16 27.20 8.05 -26.40
CA MET A 16 27.85 8.97 -25.45
C MET A 16 28.65 8.26 -24.35
N THR A 17 28.36 7.01 -24.06
CA THR A 17 29.18 6.18 -23.15
C THR A 17 30.30 5.44 -23.85
N LEU A 18 30.31 5.43 -25.20
CA LEU A 18 31.35 4.82 -26.02
C LEU A 18 32.46 5.79 -26.44
N THR A 19 32.37 7.09 -26.12
CA THR A 19 33.45 8.05 -26.46
C THR A 19 34.74 7.81 -25.69
N SER A 20 34.67 7.17 -24.50
CA SER A 20 35.90 6.73 -23.80
C SER A 20 36.53 5.46 -24.42
N CYS A 21 35.77 4.67 -25.16
CA CYS A 21 36.30 3.52 -25.90
C CYS A 21 36.84 3.92 -27.29
N ALA A 22 36.31 4.99 -27.90
CA ALA A 22 36.80 5.44 -29.21
C ALA A 22 38.24 5.92 -29.13
N ASP A 23 38.63 6.66 -28.08
CA ASP A 23 40.02 7.10 -27.88
C ASP A 23 40.99 5.93 -27.68
N LEU A 24 40.54 4.85 -27.03
CA LEU A 24 41.37 3.64 -26.90
C LEU A 24 41.47 2.85 -28.18
N PHE A 25 40.46 2.92 -29.03
CA PHE A 25 40.43 2.27 -30.32
C PHE A 25 41.29 3.01 -31.34
N GLU A 26 41.26 4.36 -31.36
CA GLU A 26 42.12 5.18 -32.20
C GLU A 26 43.59 5.05 -31.81
N THR A 27 43.89 5.01 -30.49
CA THR A 27 45.27 4.82 -30.01
C THR A 27 45.83 3.43 -30.39
N LYS A 28 45.04 2.38 -30.38
CA LYS A 28 45.45 1.04 -30.83
C LYS A 28 45.52 0.92 -32.35
N ILE A 29 44.68 1.60 -33.11
CA ILE A 29 44.75 1.64 -34.56
C ILE A 29 45.97 2.43 -35.02
N SER A 30 46.33 3.52 -34.34
CA SER A 30 47.56 4.27 -34.67
C SER A 30 48.86 3.49 -34.39
N MET A 31 48.84 2.57 -33.40
CA MET A 31 49.97 1.67 -33.15
C MET A 31 50.04 0.49 -34.14
N LEU A 32 48.96 0.10 -34.80
CA LEU A 32 48.89 -0.94 -35.81
C LEU A 32 49.18 -0.44 -37.22
N THR A 33 49.02 0.86 -37.51
CA THR A 33 49.22 1.42 -38.85
C THR A 33 50.69 1.78 -39.17
N ASN A 34 51.63 1.68 -38.21
CA ASN A 34 53.04 1.85 -38.46
C ASN A 34 53.77 0.56 -38.90
N GLY A 35 53.07 -0.53 -39.14
CA GLY A 35 53.56 -1.74 -39.76
C GLY A 35 52.67 -2.18 -40.90
N SER A 36 53.16 -2.07 -42.11
CA SER A 36 52.48 -2.41 -43.35
C SER A 36 51.60 -3.63 -43.31
N ILE A 37 50.28 -3.42 -43.30
CA ILE A 37 49.31 -4.45 -43.71
C ILE A 37 48.22 -3.77 -44.54
N SER A 38 48.41 -3.78 -45.84
CA SER A 38 47.40 -3.57 -46.86
C SER A 38 46.57 -4.86 -46.97
N ASN A 39 45.47 -4.95 -46.32
CA ASN A 39 44.31 -5.80 -46.61
C ASN A 39 43.51 -6.07 -45.30
N LEU A 40 42.82 -5.06 -44.79
CA LEU A 40 41.77 -5.24 -43.80
C LEU A 40 40.45 -4.62 -44.33
N THR A 41 40.00 -5.16 -45.47
CA THR A 41 38.62 -4.99 -45.93
C THR A 41 37.83 -6.23 -45.48
N SER A 42 37.25 -6.17 -44.34
CA SER A 42 36.11 -6.91 -43.77
C SER A 42 36.38 -7.45 -42.38
N LEU A 43 36.51 -6.57 -41.38
CA LEU A 43 36.10 -6.96 -40.04
C LEU A 43 34.59 -6.72 -39.98
N VAL A 44 33.82 -7.70 -40.39
CA VAL A 44 32.40 -7.76 -40.07
C VAL A 44 32.37 -8.09 -38.57
N VAL A 45 32.24 -7.05 -37.72
CA VAL A 45 31.79 -7.24 -36.35
C VAL A 45 30.39 -7.85 -36.49
N PRO A 46 30.14 -9.08 -36.08
CA PRO A 46 28.77 -9.59 -36.12
C PRO A 46 27.92 -8.65 -35.28
N GLU A 47 26.97 -7.98 -35.91
CA GLU A 47 25.94 -7.23 -35.26
C GLU A 47 25.23 -8.22 -34.32
N VAL A 48 25.41 -8.10 -33.02
CA VAL A 48 24.66 -8.90 -32.06
C VAL A 48 23.25 -8.35 -32.12
N THR A 49 22.41 -8.96 -32.93
CA THR A 49 20.97 -8.69 -32.92
C THR A 49 20.46 -9.18 -31.58
N ILE A 50 20.05 -8.25 -30.73
CA ILE A 50 19.32 -8.55 -29.54
C ILE A 50 17.88 -8.82 -29.96
N ASP A 51 17.45 -10.06 -29.86
CA ASP A 51 16.08 -10.45 -30.19
C ASP A 51 15.18 -10.07 -29.01
N GLN A 52 14.26 -9.14 -29.21
CA GLN A 52 13.21 -8.86 -28.23
C GLN A 52 12.20 -10.00 -28.28
N LEU A 53 11.84 -10.54 -27.10
CA LEU A 53 10.78 -11.54 -27.00
C LEU A 53 9.42 -10.90 -27.35
N ASP A 54 8.56 -11.67 -28.00
CA ASP A 54 7.18 -11.28 -28.20
C ASP A 54 6.42 -11.27 -26.86
N ALA A 55 5.47 -10.34 -26.69
CA ALA A 55 4.55 -10.40 -25.57
C ALA A 55 3.63 -11.62 -25.71
N PRO A 56 3.18 -12.23 -24.60
CA PRO A 56 2.17 -13.27 -24.66
C PRO A 56 0.98 -12.81 -25.51
N ALA A 57 0.55 -13.62 -26.49
CA ALA A 57 -0.51 -13.25 -27.42
C ALA A 57 -1.84 -13.01 -26.69
N GLN A 58 -2.11 -13.80 -25.65
CA GLN A 58 -3.31 -13.73 -24.84
C GLN A 58 -2.99 -13.91 -23.36
N ILE A 59 -3.78 -13.26 -22.50
CA ILE A 59 -3.81 -13.50 -21.08
C ILE A 59 -5.28 -13.66 -20.65
N PHE A 60 -5.57 -14.70 -19.92
CA PHE A 60 -6.90 -15.04 -19.40
C PHE A 60 -6.90 -14.95 -17.89
N VAL A 61 -7.96 -14.42 -17.35
CA VAL A 61 -8.17 -14.28 -15.90
C VAL A 61 -9.56 -14.80 -15.53
N SER A 62 -9.69 -15.40 -14.36
CA SER A 62 -11.00 -15.84 -13.88
C SER A 62 -11.86 -14.66 -13.45
N GLN A 63 -13.15 -14.75 -13.76
CA GLN A 63 -14.17 -13.76 -13.41
C GLN A 63 -15.28 -14.47 -12.61
N ALA A 64 -15.31 -14.24 -11.30
CA ALA A 64 -16.25 -14.86 -10.37
C ALA A 64 -16.21 -16.41 -10.35
N GLU A 65 -15.09 -17.02 -10.68
CA GLU A 65 -14.96 -18.48 -10.64
C GLU A 65 -14.70 -19.02 -9.23
N SER A 66 -14.11 -18.22 -8.36
CA SER A 66 -13.80 -18.57 -6.97
C SER A 66 -14.07 -17.37 -6.06
N SER A 67 -14.43 -17.64 -4.80
CA SER A 67 -14.61 -16.62 -3.76
C SER A 67 -13.30 -16.25 -3.03
N THR A 68 -12.18 -16.91 -3.33
CA THR A 68 -10.94 -16.74 -2.58
C THR A 68 -9.72 -16.49 -3.45
N LYS A 69 -9.77 -16.88 -4.73
CA LYS A 69 -8.60 -16.85 -5.61
C LYS A 69 -8.95 -16.47 -7.03
N ILE A 70 -7.95 -15.98 -7.74
CA ILE A 70 -8.01 -15.68 -9.18
C ILE A 70 -7.01 -16.57 -9.89
N ASN A 71 -7.47 -17.24 -10.94
CA ASN A 71 -6.63 -18.02 -11.84
C ASN A 71 -6.25 -17.17 -13.04
N ILE A 72 -4.94 -17.12 -13.32
CA ILE A 72 -4.36 -16.40 -14.45
C ILE A 72 -3.66 -17.41 -15.35
N SER A 73 -3.83 -17.31 -16.66
CA SER A 73 -3.08 -18.09 -17.64
C SER A 73 -2.78 -17.27 -18.89
N TRP A 74 -1.74 -17.62 -19.60
CA TRP A 74 -1.31 -16.90 -20.80
C TRP A 74 -0.70 -17.81 -21.87
N SER A 75 -0.62 -17.27 -23.08
CA SER A 75 -0.04 -17.98 -24.19
C SER A 75 1.46 -18.13 -24.01
N LYS A 76 1.99 -19.34 -24.30
CA LYS A 76 3.43 -19.58 -24.33
C LYS A 76 4.11 -18.69 -25.36
N VAL A 77 5.26 -18.18 -25.04
CA VAL A 77 6.11 -17.37 -25.92
C VAL A 77 7.34 -18.17 -26.31
N ASP A 78 7.63 -18.24 -27.60
CA ASP A 78 8.82 -18.92 -28.12
C ASP A 78 10.08 -18.15 -27.66
N GLY A 79 11.06 -18.89 -27.20
CA GLY A 79 12.29 -18.32 -26.65
C GLY A 79 12.19 -17.86 -25.19
N ALA A 80 11.02 -17.72 -24.61
CA ALA A 80 10.86 -17.44 -23.19
C ALA A 80 11.24 -18.64 -22.32
N THR A 81 11.93 -18.37 -21.21
CA THR A 81 12.26 -19.38 -20.20
C THR A 81 11.51 -19.15 -18.88
N SER A 82 10.98 -17.97 -18.69
CA SER A 82 10.17 -17.57 -17.52
C SER A 82 9.26 -16.40 -17.90
N TYR A 83 8.36 -16.07 -16.99
CA TYR A 83 7.44 -14.96 -17.10
C TYR A 83 7.47 -14.14 -15.82
N TYR A 84 7.25 -12.83 -15.96
CA TYR A 84 7.11 -11.90 -14.87
C TYR A 84 5.69 -11.37 -14.85
N LEU A 85 5.04 -11.44 -13.69
CA LEU A 85 3.63 -11.11 -13.51
C LEU A 85 3.49 -9.98 -12.48
N GLU A 86 2.67 -9.01 -12.80
CA GLU A 86 2.29 -7.92 -11.90
C GLU A 86 0.77 -7.83 -11.74
N ARG A 87 0.34 -7.25 -10.62
CA ARG A 87 -1.06 -7.02 -10.29
C ARG A 87 -1.30 -5.57 -9.90
N ALA A 88 -2.43 -5.02 -10.36
CA ALA A 88 -3.01 -3.78 -9.85
C ALA A 88 -4.43 -4.04 -9.34
N ILE A 89 -4.87 -3.24 -8.37
CA ILE A 89 -6.18 -3.33 -7.72
C ILE A 89 -6.93 -2.04 -8.00
N SER A 90 -8.18 -2.14 -8.43
CA SER A 90 -9.05 -1.00 -8.69
C SER A 90 -10.32 -1.07 -7.84
N THR A 91 -10.67 0.05 -7.23
CA THR A 91 -11.99 0.30 -6.63
C THR A 91 -12.83 1.23 -7.49
N ALA A 92 -12.20 1.94 -8.44
CA ALA A 92 -12.84 2.89 -9.32
C ALA A 92 -13.67 2.19 -10.41
N LYS A 93 -14.86 2.71 -10.67
CA LYS A 93 -15.76 2.20 -11.71
C LYS A 93 -16.20 3.32 -12.66
N ASP A 94 -16.42 2.96 -13.91
CA ASP A 94 -17.02 3.85 -14.90
C ASP A 94 -18.54 4.04 -14.65
N VAL A 95 -19.16 4.89 -15.47
CA VAL A 95 -20.61 5.18 -15.41
C VAL A 95 -21.49 3.94 -15.64
N ASN A 96 -20.94 2.86 -16.17
CA ASN A 96 -21.62 1.59 -16.41
C ASN A 96 -21.33 0.54 -15.31
N GLY A 97 -20.59 0.94 -14.26
CA GLY A 97 -20.20 0.06 -13.14
C GLY A 97 -19.06 -0.91 -13.46
N ARG A 98 -18.29 -0.70 -14.55
CA ARG A 98 -17.14 -1.51 -14.91
C ARG A 98 -15.91 -0.96 -14.23
N PHE A 99 -15.06 -1.83 -13.70
CA PHE A 99 -13.80 -1.42 -13.10
C PHE A 99 -12.88 -0.76 -14.12
N ILE A 100 -12.31 0.37 -13.72
CA ILE A 100 -11.34 1.13 -14.51
C ILE A 100 -9.95 0.55 -14.23
N CYS A 101 -9.19 0.24 -15.30
CA CYS A 101 -7.82 -0.21 -15.15
C CYS A 101 -6.96 0.92 -14.54
N PRO A 102 -6.22 0.64 -13.45
CA PRO A 102 -5.29 1.61 -12.88
C PRO A 102 -4.16 1.99 -13.82
N ASP A 103 -3.47 3.09 -13.51
CA ASP A 103 -2.29 3.53 -14.24
C ASP A 103 -1.14 2.51 -14.12
N GLU A 104 -0.18 2.57 -15.04
CA GLU A 104 0.95 1.63 -15.08
C GLU A 104 1.77 1.61 -13.78
N SER A 105 1.88 2.73 -13.08
CA SER A 105 2.60 2.87 -11.81
C SER A 105 1.95 2.10 -10.63
N GLU A 106 0.68 1.75 -10.76
CA GLU A 106 -0.08 1.03 -9.73
C GLU A 106 0.12 -0.49 -9.79
N PHE A 107 0.71 -1.00 -10.89
CA PHE A 107 1.02 -2.41 -11.00
C PHE A 107 2.21 -2.76 -10.11
N LYS A 108 2.04 -3.78 -9.29
CA LYS A 108 3.04 -4.27 -8.33
C LYS A 108 3.41 -5.72 -8.65
N PRO A 109 4.71 -6.07 -8.51
CA PRO A 109 5.17 -7.43 -8.72
C PRO A 109 4.45 -8.44 -7.84
N MET A 110 4.18 -9.63 -8.39
CA MET A 110 3.73 -10.75 -7.60
C MET A 110 4.87 -11.25 -6.68
N PRO A 111 4.56 -11.89 -5.53
CA PRO A 111 5.57 -12.40 -4.61
C PRO A 111 6.59 -13.35 -5.25
N ILE A 112 6.20 -14.05 -6.31
CA ILE A 112 7.07 -14.93 -7.10
C ILE A 112 7.68 -14.13 -8.25
N LYS A 113 8.99 -13.88 -8.19
CA LYS A 113 9.71 -13.07 -9.19
C LYS A 113 9.80 -13.71 -10.58
N ARG A 114 9.74 -15.02 -10.70
CA ARG A 114 9.81 -15.75 -11.98
C ARG A 114 8.87 -16.93 -11.98
N ILE A 115 8.01 -16.98 -12.98
CA ILE A 115 7.05 -18.04 -13.18
C ILE A 115 7.51 -18.85 -14.40
N TYR A 116 7.75 -20.14 -14.22
CA TYR A 116 8.20 -21.04 -15.31
C TYR A 116 7.02 -21.72 -16.04
N ALA A 117 5.84 -21.68 -15.42
CA ALA A 117 4.60 -22.13 -16.01
C ALA A 117 3.95 -20.99 -16.83
N THR A 118 2.95 -21.33 -17.64
CA THR A 118 2.09 -20.36 -18.35
C THR A 118 0.80 -20.05 -17.57
N SER A 119 0.80 -20.27 -16.28
CA SER A 119 -0.34 -20.00 -15.39
C SER A 119 0.13 -19.67 -13.98
N TYR A 120 -0.70 -18.95 -13.26
CA TYR A 120 -0.51 -18.61 -11.85
C TYR A 120 -1.85 -18.57 -11.13
N GLU A 121 -1.87 -19.00 -9.87
CA GLU A 121 -3.02 -18.87 -8.97
C GLU A 121 -2.72 -17.81 -7.91
N ASP A 122 -3.49 -16.74 -7.91
CA ASP A 122 -3.37 -15.66 -6.92
C ASP A 122 -4.43 -15.84 -5.84
N THR A 123 -4.01 -16.22 -4.64
CA THR A 123 -4.88 -16.35 -3.48
C THR A 123 -5.11 -14.97 -2.86
N ILE A 124 -6.30 -14.43 -2.99
CA ILE A 124 -6.69 -13.11 -2.49
C ILE A 124 -7.15 -13.19 -1.03
N LEU A 125 -8.01 -14.17 -0.72
CA LEU A 125 -8.62 -14.35 0.60
C LEU A 125 -8.27 -15.72 1.18
N THR A 126 -7.78 -15.74 2.43
CA THR A 126 -7.57 -16.98 3.18
C THR A 126 -8.75 -17.32 4.08
N ASN A 127 -9.46 -16.30 4.60
CA ASN A 127 -10.64 -16.45 5.44
C ASN A 127 -11.78 -15.58 4.92
N PRO A 128 -12.53 -16.02 3.90
CA PRO A 128 -13.57 -15.22 3.29
C PRO A 128 -14.79 -15.05 4.23
N SER A 129 -15.33 -13.84 4.28
CA SER A 129 -16.60 -13.53 4.95
C SER A 129 -17.46 -12.66 4.02
N TYR A 130 -18.76 -12.55 4.31
CA TYR A 130 -19.63 -11.70 3.50
C TYR A 130 -19.26 -10.21 3.55
N SER A 131 -18.47 -9.78 4.52
CA SER A 131 -17.99 -8.40 4.71
C SER A 131 -16.57 -8.16 4.22
N SER A 132 -15.93 -9.14 3.55
CA SER A 132 -14.58 -8.95 3.01
C SER A 132 -14.58 -7.90 1.90
N GLU A 133 -13.74 -6.88 2.05
CA GLU A 133 -13.66 -5.72 1.13
C GLU A 133 -13.21 -6.13 -0.27
N GLU A 134 -12.41 -7.18 -0.37
CA GLU A 134 -11.84 -7.71 -1.61
C GLU A 134 -12.88 -8.13 -2.64
N TYR A 135 -14.11 -8.38 -2.21
CA TYR A 135 -15.23 -8.64 -3.12
C TYR A 135 -15.69 -7.39 -3.90
N SER A 136 -15.33 -6.20 -3.45
CA SER A 136 -15.61 -4.95 -4.15
C SER A 136 -14.50 -4.51 -5.09
N TYR A 137 -13.40 -5.26 -5.18
CA TYR A 137 -12.23 -4.92 -5.99
C TYR A 137 -12.26 -5.57 -7.37
N GLY A 138 -11.76 -4.83 -8.36
CA GLY A 138 -11.32 -5.34 -9.66
C GLY A 138 -9.82 -5.57 -9.65
N TYR A 139 -9.36 -6.71 -10.16
CA TYR A 139 -7.95 -7.09 -10.24
C TYR A 139 -7.51 -7.09 -11.69
N PHE A 140 -6.42 -6.41 -11.98
CA PHE A 140 -5.81 -6.38 -13.31
C PHE A 140 -4.42 -6.99 -13.22
N TYR A 141 -4.10 -7.83 -14.19
CA TYR A 141 -2.80 -8.49 -14.27
C TYR A 141 -2.11 -8.12 -15.57
N ARG A 142 -0.80 -8.00 -15.51
CA ARG A 142 0.00 -7.89 -16.71
C ARG A 142 1.20 -8.83 -16.64
N VAL A 143 1.53 -9.45 -17.77
CA VAL A 143 2.58 -10.45 -17.87
C VAL A 143 3.52 -10.11 -19.00
N CYS A 144 4.84 -10.24 -18.78
CA CYS A 144 5.84 -10.22 -19.84
C CYS A 144 6.65 -11.51 -19.86
N ALA A 145 7.18 -11.84 -21.01
CA ALA A 145 8.05 -12.98 -21.22
C ALA A 145 9.51 -12.59 -20.95
N GLU A 146 10.26 -13.47 -20.29
CA GLU A 146 11.65 -13.26 -19.94
C GLU A 146 12.54 -14.43 -20.41
N ASN A 147 13.76 -14.08 -20.83
CA ASN A 147 14.86 -15.03 -20.99
C ASN A 147 16.14 -14.35 -20.50
N PRO A 148 16.76 -14.81 -19.39
CA PRO A 148 17.93 -14.18 -18.81
C PRO A 148 19.21 -14.36 -19.63
N ARG A 149 19.16 -14.96 -20.81
CA ARG A 149 20.31 -15.02 -21.72
C ARG A 149 20.52 -13.67 -22.40
N LEU A 150 21.76 -13.22 -22.48
CA LEU A 150 22.17 -11.89 -22.95
C LEU A 150 21.68 -11.46 -24.35
N LYS A 151 21.19 -12.40 -25.18
CA LYS A 151 20.69 -12.10 -26.51
C LYS A 151 19.19 -11.79 -26.58
N TYR A 152 18.49 -11.80 -25.47
CA TYR A 152 17.05 -11.53 -25.41
C TYR A 152 16.75 -10.36 -24.51
N GLU A 153 15.92 -9.45 -24.99
CA GLU A 153 15.24 -8.47 -24.15
C GLU A 153 13.87 -9.03 -23.73
N SER A 154 13.42 -8.67 -22.53
CA SER A 154 12.08 -9.00 -22.08
C SER A 154 11.02 -8.42 -23.00
N SER A 155 9.90 -9.10 -23.13
CA SER A 155 8.79 -8.62 -23.94
C SER A 155 8.13 -7.37 -23.34
N GLU A 156 7.32 -6.68 -24.13
CA GLU A 156 6.30 -5.78 -23.59
C GLU A 156 5.31 -6.54 -22.72
N PHE A 157 4.64 -5.81 -21.83
CA PHE A 157 3.59 -6.39 -20.99
C PHE A 157 2.29 -6.64 -21.79
N LYS A 158 1.69 -7.80 -21.57
CA LYS A 158 0.32 -8.09 -21.99
C LYS A 158 -0.63 -7.87 -20.80
N LEU A 159 -1.58 -6.95 -20.94
CA LEU A 159 -2.60 -6.64 -19.95
C LEU A 159 -3.79 -7.58 -20.05
N SER A 160 -4.34 -7.99 -18.91
CA SER A 160 -5.56 -8.80 -18.82
C SER A 160 -6.84 -7.95 -18.92
N GLU A 161 -7.96 -8.61 -19.15
CA GLU A 161 -9.27 -8.12 -18.76
C GLU A 161 -9.34 -8.02 -17.21
N VAL A 162 -10.39 -7.40 -16.69
CA VAL A 162 -10.60 -7.34 -15.25
C VAL A 162 -10.95 -8.72 -14.68
N ALA A 163 -10.30 -9.11 -13.61
CA ALA A 163 -10.65 -10.26 -12.78
C ALA A 163 -11.38 -9.83 -11.52
N TYR A 164 -12.25 -10.66 -10.98
CA TYR A 164 -12.94 -10.42 -9.70
C TYR A 164 -13.37 -11.75 -9.06
N LEU A 165 -13.53 -11.72 -7.75
CA LEU A 165 -13.96 -12.87 -6.96
C LEU A 165 -15.46 -13.10 -7.08
N LEU A 166 -15.92 -14.33 -6.85
CA LEU A 166 -17.32 -14.65 -6.67
C LEU A 166 -17.78 -14.13 -5.30
N ALA A 167 -18.40 -12.96 -5.31
CA ALA A 167 -18.91 -12.32 -4.11
C ALA A 167 -20.16 -13.04 -3.55
N PRO A 168 -20.37 -13.02 -2.22
CA PRO A 168 -21.69 -13.35 -1.65
C PRO A 168 -22.72 -12.30 -2.05
N PRO A 169 -24.01 -12.65 -2.18
CA PRO A 169 -25.06 -11.68 -2.41
C PRO A 169 -25.10 -10.61 -1.31
N SER A 170 -25.14 -9.35 -1.69
CA SER A 170 -25.29 -8.21 -0.78
C SER A 170 -26.74 -7.70 -0.78
N GLY A 171 -27.09 -6.86 0.22
CA GLY A 171 -28.40 -6.25 0.30
C GLY A 171 -29.53 -7.27 0.44
N VAL A 172 -29.28 -8.43 1.06
CA VAL A 172 -30.32 -9.45 1.28
C VAL A 172 -31.37 -8.90 2.23
N LYS A 173 -32.62 -8.92 1.80
CA LYS A 173 -33.78 -8.49 2.59
C LYS A 173 -34.85 -9.57 2.53
N ALA A 174 -35.56 -9.76 3.65
CA ALA A 174 -36.72 -10.64 3.72
C ALA A 174 -37.93 -9.85 4.23
N SER A 175 -39.10 -10.10 3.67
CA SER A 175 -40.34 -9.41 4.06
C SER A 175 -40.74 -9.75 5.51
N ARG A 176 -41.22 -8.72 6.22
CA ARG A 176 -41.48 -8.79 7.66
C ARG A 176 -42.94 -8.49 7.98
N GLY A 177 -43.78 -9.51 7.83
CA GLY A 177 -45.20 -9.39 8.11
C GLY A 177 -46.00 -8.73 6.98
N GLU A 178 -45.59 -8.88 5.74
CA GLU A 178 -46.32 -8.38 4.55
C GLU A 178 -47.37 -9.37 4.04
N SER A 179 -47.20 -10.63 4.36
CA SER A 179 -48.10 -11.71 3.95
C SER A 179 -48.35 -12.71 5.09
N THR A 180 -49.47 -13.38 5.08
CA THR A 180 -49.78 -14.47 6.01
C THR A 180 -49.23 -15.84 5.57
N THR A 181 -48.73 -15.93 4.33
CA THR A 181 -48.30 -17.21 3.74
C THR A 181 -46.90 -17.20 3.20
N ASN A 182 -46.40 -16.05 2.78
CA ASN A 182 -45.13 -15.98 2.04
C ASN A 182 -44.18 -14.99 2.68
N ILE A 183 -42.86 -15.27 2.53
CA ILE A 183 -41.81 -14.35 2.80
C ILE A 183 -41.08 -14.09 1.49
N LYS A 184 -41.05 -12.84 1.03
CA LYS A 184 -40.29 -12.42 -0.15
C LYS A 184 -38.86 -12.12 0.26
N VAL A 185 -37.89 -12.83 -0.31
CA VAL A 185 -36.45 -12.61 -0.12
C VAL A 185 -35.90 -11.94 -1.38
N THR A 186 -35.14 -10.87 -1.23
CA THR A 186 -34.53 -10.11 -2.33
C THR A 186 -33.05 -9.88 -2.04
N TRP A 187 -32.24 -9.66 -3.07
CA TRP A 187 -30.80 -9.37 -2.94
C TRP A 187 -30.26 -8.63 -4.16
N ASN A 188 -29.07 -8.09 -4.06
CA ASN A 188 -28.37 -7.50 -5.20
C ASN A 188 -27.81 -8.60 -6.11
N LYS A 189 -27.90 -8.42 -7.44
CA LYS A 189 -27.30 -9.36 -8.40
C LYS A 189 -25.80 -9.42 -8.23
N VAL A 190 -25.25 -10.63 -8.25
CA VAL A 190 -23.82 -10.89 -8.18
C VAL A 190 -23.26 -11.09 -9.59
N PRO A 191 -22.28 -10.30 -10.03
CA PRO A 191 -21.60 -10.49 -11.30
C PRO A 191 -21.02 -11.91 -11.40
N GLY A 192 -21.24 -12.58 -12.54
CA GLY A 192 -20.73 -13.93 -12.79
C GLY A 192 -21.53 -15.08 -12.15
N ALA A 193 -22.47 -14.80 -11.26
CA ALA A 193 -23.35 -15.83 -10.73
C ALA A 193 -24.24 -16.41 -11.83
N LYS A 194 -24.43 -17.74 -11.82
CA LYS A 194 -25.35 -18.46 -12.67
C LYS A 194 -26.63 -18.91 -11.94
N TYR A 195 -26.49 -19.12 -10.64
CA TYR A 195 -27.57 -19.57 -9.75
C TYR A 195 -27.45 -18.92 -8.40
N TYR A 196 -28.53 -18.98 -7.60
CA TYR A 196 -28.56 -18.66 -6.18
C TYR A 196 -29.17 -19.81 -5.40
N ASP A 197 -28.49 -20.25 -4.32
CA ASP A 197 -29.06 -21.16 -3.33
C ASP A 197 -29.61 -20.33 -2.17
N ILE A 198 -30.85 -20.66 -1.76
CA ILE A 198 -31.56 -19.94 -0.71
C ILE A 198 -31.77 -20.89 0.48
N TYR A 199 -31.46 -20.38 1.67
CA TYR A 199 -31.58 -21.10 2.93
C TYR A 199 -32.34 -20.24 3.94
N TYR A 200 -33.00 -20.91 4.92
CA TYR A 200 -33.51 -20.27 6.12
C TYR A 200 -33.00 -20.98 7.37
N SER A 201 -32.99 -20.26 8.50
CA SER A 201 -32.71 -20.77 9.84
C SER A 201 -33.72 -20.19 10.83
N GLU A 202 -34.08 -20.92 11.90
CA GLU A 202 -34.83 -20.38 13.04
C GLU A 202 -33.88 -19.70 14.05
N SER A 203 -32.56 -19.76 13.85
CA SER A 203 -31.55 -19.12 14.69
C SER A 203 -31.03 -17.83 14.04
N ASP A 204 -30.89 -16.78 14.83
CA ASP A 204 -30.30 -15.48 14.46
C ASP A 204 -28.79 -15.56 14.14
N THR A 205 -28.15 -16.67 14.45
CA THR A 205 -26.76 -16.98 14.05
C THR A 205 -26.68 -17.74 12.73
N GLY A 206 -27.80 -18.12 12.14
CA GLY A 206 -27.87 -18.99 10.94
C GLY A 206 -27.54 -20.46 11.22
N SER A 207 -27.40 -20.85 12.49
CA SER A 207 -27.16 -22.24 12.86
C SER A 207 -28.35 -23.12 12.46
N GLY A 208 -28.08 -24.32 11.96
CA GLY A 208 -29.11 -25.25 11.52
C GLY A 208 -29.84 -24.80 10.26
N ALA A 209 -29.20 -24.01 9.40
CA ALA A 209 -29.79 -23.53 8.15
C ALA A 209 -30.33 -24.68 7.27
N GLN A 210 -31.54 -24.51 6.80
CA GLN A 210 -32.25 -25.45 5.94
C GLN A 210 -32.26 -24.93 4.51
N TYR A 211 -31.86 -25.76 3.57
CA TYR A 211 -31.95 -25.47 2.14
C TYR A 211 -33.41 -25.39 1.68
N ILE A 212 -33.72 -24.34 0.93
CA ILE A 212 -35.05 -24.14 0.32
C ILE A 212 -35.01 -24.54 -1.16
N THR A 213 -34.18 -23.83 -1.94
CA THR A 213 -34.16 -24.00 -3.38
C THR A 213 -32.94 -23.38 -4.03
N THR A 214 -32.71 -23.79 -5.30
CA THR A 214 -31.79 -23.11 -6.22
C THR A 214 -32.58 -22.42 -7.31
N ILE A 215 -32.29 -21.14 -7.57
CA ILE A 215 -32.90 -20.39 -8.67
C ILE A 215 -31.85 -19.89 -9.66
N ASN A 216 -32.29 -19.56 -10.89
CA ASN A 216 -31.42 -18.97 -11.91
C ASN A 216 -31.05 -17.52 -11.56
N ALA A 217 -29.81 -17.09 -11.82
CA ALA A 217 -29.34 -15.76 -11.50
C ALA A 217 -29.92 -14.61 -12.35
N ASN A 218 -30.78 -14.94 -13.33
CA ASN A 218 -31.62 -13.93 -14.00
C ASN A 218 -32.57 -13.25 -13.01
N GLN A 219 -32.95 -13.95 -11.94
CA GLN A 219 -33.84 -13.51 -10.87
C GLN A 219 -33.02 -13.26 -9.60
N ASN A 220 -33.32 -12.18 -8.90
CA ASN A 220 -32.69 -11.80 -7.64
C ASN A 220 -33.70 -11.63 -6.50
N TRP A 221 -34.76 -12.43 -6.56
CA TRP A 221 -35.76 -12.52 -5.52
C TRP A 221 -36.38 -13.92 -5.51
N TYR A 222 -36.93 -14.31 -4.37
CA TYR A 222 -37.67 -15.56 -4.19
C TYR A 222 -38.83 -15.36 -3.22
N ASN A 223 -39.97 -15.96 -3.50
CA ASN A 223 -41.12 -16.03 -2.59
C ASN A 223 -41.13 -17.39 -1.90
N ASP A 224 -40.69 -17.41 -0.64
CA ASP A 224 -40.79 -18.60 0.20
C ASP A 224 -42.19 -18.78 0.71
N VAL A 225 -42.81 -19.91 0.38
CA VAL A 225 -44.14 -20.34 0.87
C VAL A 225 -43.94 -21.03 2.20
N VAL A 226 -44.16 -20.30 3.29
CA VAL A 226 -43.87 -20.76 4.65
C VAL A 226 -44.87 -21.80 5.12
N VAL A 227 -44.39 -22.97 5.53
CA VAL A 227 -45.19 -24.05 6.06
C VAL A 227 -45.88 -23.64 7.38
N ASN A 228 -47.03 -24.23 7.69
CA ASN A 228 -47.86 -23.81 8.84
C ASN A 228 -47.13 -23.83 10.19
N SER A 229 -46.19 -24.75 10.41
CA SER A 229 -45.40 -24.86 11.63
C SER A 229 -44.40 -23.70 11.83
N LEU A 230 -44.09 -22.95 10.78
CA LEU A 230 -43.15 -21.82 10.79
C LEU A 230 -43.85 -20.46 10.67
N LYS A 231 -45.16 -20.42 10.43
CA LYS A 231 -45.89 -19.14 10.34
C LYS A 231 -45.80 -18.34 11.62
N GLY A 232 -45.49 -17.05 11.46
CA GLY A 232 -45.33 -16.11 12.56
C GLY A 232 -44.01 -16.23 13.31
N LYS A 233 -43.18 -17.25 13.02
CA LYS A 233 -41.83 -17.33 13.59
C LYS A 233 -40.85 -16.41 12.87
N ASP A 234 -39.81 -16.03 13.57
CA ASP A 234 -38.68 -15.35 13.00
C ASP A 234 -37.84 -16.35 12.21
N LEU A 235 -37.67 -16.10 10.92
CA LEU A 235 -36.84 -16.89 10.01
C LEU A 235 -35.71 -16.03 9.46
N TYR A 236 -34.50 -16.54 9.52
CA TYR A 236 -33.28 -15.84 9.08
C TYR A 236 -32.81 -16.44 7.77
N TYR A 237 -32.89 -15.66 6.71
CA TYR A 237 -32.55 -16.08 5.34
C TYR A 237 -31.11 -15.75 5.00
N SER A 238 -30.43 -16.68 4.33
CA SER A 238 -29.16 -16.47 3.69
C SER A 238 -29.20 -16.93 2.24
N VAL A 239 -28.42 -16.26 1.40
CA VAL A 239 -28.34 -16.53 -0.04
C VAL A 239 -26.88 -16.73 -0.44
N TYR A 240 -26.61 -17.71 -1.28
CA TYR A 240 -25.30 -18.01 -1.82
C TYR A 240 -25.33 -17.80 -3.33
N ALA A 241 -24.33 -17.13 -3.87
CA ALA A 241 -24.12 -17.07 -5.31
C ALA A 241 -23.37 -18.31 -5.79
N LYS A 242 -23.77 -18.86 -6.94
CA LYS A 242 -23.16 -20.06 -7.54
C LYS A 242 -22.78 -19.86 -8.99
N THR A 243 -21.68 -20.45 -9.36
CA THR A 243 -21.31 -20.75 -10.74
C THR A 243 -21.59 -22.24 -11.04
N SER A 244 -21.17 -22.74 -12.19
CA SER A 244 -21.25 -24.20 -12.49
C SER A 244 -20.27 -25.02 -11.62
N ALA A 245 -19.21 -24.39 -11.07
CA ALA A 245 -18.13 -25.08 -10.38
C ALA A 245 -17.98 -24.71 -8.91
N ASN A 246 -18.40 -23.50 -8.51
CA ASN A 246 -18.12 -22.95 -7.17
C ASN A 246 -19.34 -22.27 -6.57
N THR A 247 -19.32 -22.16 -5.24
CA THR A 247 -20.34 -21.47 -4.42
C THR A 247 -19.63 -20.42 -3.57
N SER A 248 -20.22 -19.22 -3.44
CA SER A 248 -19.72 -18.17 -2.54
C SER A 248 -19.90 -18.56 -1.07
N VAL A 249 -19.35 -17.75 -0.16
CA VAL A 249 -19.78 -17.78 1.24
C VAL A 249 -21.22 -17.28 1.35
N ALA A 250 -21.88 -17.55 2.48
CA ALA A 250 -23.21 -17.04 2.78
C ALA A 250 -23.26 -15.53 2.77
N SER A 251 -24.36 -14.96 2.32
CA SER A 251 -24.70 -13.57 2.59
C SER A 251 -24.87 -13.27 4.08
N ALA A 252 -24.98 -11.99 4.43
CA ALA A 252 -25.57 -11.61 5.72
C ALA A 252 -26.98 -12.21 5.88
N LEU A 253 -27.37 -12.47 7.12
CA LEU A 253 -28.70 -12.99 7.45
C LEU A 253 -29.75 -11.89 7.36
N ALA A 254 -30.90 -12.21 6.77
CA ALA A 254 -32.05 -11.33 6.67
C ALA A 254 -33.25 -11.91 7.45
N LEU A 255 -33.72 -11.19 8.45
CA LEU A 255 -34.90 -11.56 9.24
C LEU A 255 -36.17 -11.38 8.41
N GLY A 256 -36.97 -12.42 8.30
CA GLY A 256 -38.31 -12.42 7.73
C GLY A 256 -39.33 -13.17 8.62
N TYR A 257 -40.59 -12.84 8.50
CA TYR A 257 -41.70 -13.58 9.13
C TYR A 257 -43.03 -13.32 8.42
N THR A 258 -43.94 -14.26 8.53
CA THR A 258 -45.34 -14.11 8.02
C THR A 258 -46.23 -13.51 9.11
N LEU A 259 -47.27 -12.76 8.74
CA LEU A 259 -48.30 -12.33 9.69
C LEU A 259 -49.11 -13.53 10.19
N GLN A 260 -49.46 -13.49 11.47
CA GLN A 260 -50.46 -14.35 12.08
C GLN A 260 -51.85 -13.73 11.92
N GLU A 261 -52.87 -14.54 11.97
CA GLU A 261 -54.26 -14.08 11.99
C GLU A 261 -54.48 -13.15 13.20
N GLY A 262 -55.19 -12.06 12.99
CA GLY A 262 -55.44 -11.06 14.05
C GLY A 262 -54.22 -10.23 14.49
N ALA A 263 -53.12 -10.25 13.70
CA ALA A 263 -51.95 -9.41 13.98
C ALA A 263 -52.33 -7.90 14.01
N PRO A 264 -51.67 -7.07 14.88
CA PRO A 264 -51.84 -5.61 14.82
C PRO A 264 -51.52 -5.01 13.46
N PRO A 265 -52.17 -3.88 13.10
CA PRO A 265 -51.85 -3.16 11.88
C PRO A 265 -50.43 -2.59 11.92
N GLN A 266 -49.92 -2.26 10.74
CA GLN A 266 -48.64 -1.58 10.61
C GLN A 266 -48.69 -0.18 11.26
N VAL A 267 -47.64 0.14 12.02
CA VAL A 267 -47.43 1.50 12.55
C VAL A 267 -47.03 2.41 11.39
N THR A 268 -47.68 3.59 11.32
CA THR A 268 -47.42 4.61 10.32
C THR A 268 -47.03 5.92 10.96
N ASP A 269 -46.64 6.90 10.11
CA ASP A 269 -46.35 8.27 10.53
C ASP A 269 -45.26 8.32 11.64
N VAL A 270 -44.20 7.52 11.48
CA VAL A 270 -43.05 7.59 12.39
C VAL A 270 -42.25 8.84 12.08
N VAL A 271 -42.19 9.74 13.07
CA VAL A 271 -41.54 11.04 12.95
C VAL A 271 -40.45 11.17 14.00
N VAL A 272 -39.30 11.71 13.60
CA VAL A 272 -38.26 12.16 14.52
C VAL A 272 -38.63 13.56 14.99
N VAL A 273 -39.01 13.67 16.25
CA VAL A 273 -39.41 14.95 16.90
C VAL A 273 -38.17 15.75 17.28
N GLU A 274 -37.21 15.08 17.92
CA GLU A 274 -35.87 15.61 18.23
C GLU A 274 -34.82 14.58 17.78
N GLY A 275 -33.74 15.04 17.15
CA GLY A 275 -32.66 14.14 16.67
C GLY A 275 -32.40 14.23 15.19
N ARG A 276 -32.64 15.38 14.57
CA ARG A 276 -32.20 15.71 13.20
C ARG A 276 -31.31 16.95 13.21
N GLY A 277 -30.26 16.90 14.05
CA GLY A 277 -29.35 18.02 14.23
C GLY A 277 -29.98 19.18 15.06
N ASN A 278 -31.01 18.91 15.82
CA ASN A 278 -31.70 19.88 16.68
C ASN A 278 -31.63 19.47 18.17
N THR A 279 -30.73 18.56 18.54
CA THR A 279 -30.46 18.14 19.92
C THR A 279 -29.07 17.49 19.98
N THR A 280 -28.46 17.49 21.17
CA THR A 280 -27.07 17.05 21.38
C THR A 280 -26.94 15.74 22.18
N ASP A 281 -27.99 15.30 22.86
CA ASP A 281 -27.91 14.23 23.87
C ASP A 281 -29.02 13.18 23.81
N LYS A 282 -30.05 13.40 23.00
CA LYS A 282 -31.22 12.52 22.91
C LYS A 282 -31.78 12.48 21.51
N ILE A 283 -32.54 11.41 21.20
CA ILE A 283 -33.39 11.31 20.01
C ILE A 283 -34.79 10.99 20.50
N GLU A 284 -35.79 11.78 20.06
CA GLU A 284 -37.18 11.53 20.37
C GLU A 284 -37.97 11.23 19.10
N ILE A 285 -38.64 10.09 19.09
CA ILE A 285 -39.49 9.63 17.99
C ILE A 285 -40.93 9.50 18.44
N SER A 286 -41.84 9.77 17.55
CA SER A 286 -43.27 9.57 17.74
C SER A 286 -43.90 8.85 16.55
N TRP A 287 -45.05 8.26 16.73
CA TRP A 287 -45.79 7.58 15.67
C TRP A 287 -47.29 7.62 15.90
N LYS A 288 -48.05 7.34 14.88
CA LYS A 288 -49.52 7.22 14.98
C LYS A 288 -49.89 5.93 15.67
N ALA A 289 -50.62 6.03 16.75
CA ALA A 289 -51.14 4.84 17.45
C ALA A 289 -52.14 4.09 16.57
N VAL A 290 -52.00 2.77 16.47
CA VAL A 290 -52.83 1.89 15.62
C VAL A 290 -53.85 1.10 16.42
N GLY A 291 -54.03 1.38 17.69
CA GLY A 291 -54.98 0.73 18.59
C GLY A 291 -54.35 0.58 20.00
N ASP A 292 -55.04 -0.15 20.89
CA ASP A 292 -54.52 -0.44 22.23
C ASP A 292 -53.57 -1.64 22.21
N PHE A 293 -52.44 -1.46 21.51
CA PHE A 293 -51.38 -2.44 21.39
C PHE A 293 -50.12 -2.00 22.15
N ASP A 294 -49.24 -2.94 22.39
CA ASP A 294 -47.89 -2.66 22.83
C ASP A 294 -47.00 -2.35 21.64
N TYR A 295 -46.01 -1.46 21.84
CA TYR A 295 -45.06 -1.06 20.83
C TYR A 295 -43.64 -1.43 21.24
N ALA A 296 -42.96 -2.16 20.40
CA ALA A 296 -41.52 -2.39 20.48
C ALA A 296 -40.77 -1.36 19.60
N VAL A 297 -39.66 -0.87 20.09
CA VAL A 297 -38.80 0.10 19.39
C VAL A 297 -37.44 -0.52 19.13
N TYR A 298 -36.98 -0.44 17.91
CA TYR A 298 -35.70 -0.97 17.46
C TYR A 298 -34.83 0.13 16.84
N ARG A 299 -33.53 0.00 16.98
CA ARG A 299 -32.54 0.93 16.42
C ARG A 299 -31.37 0.20 15.77
N THR A 300 -30.83 0.78 14.71
CA THR A 300 -29.54 0.43 14.16
C THR A 300 -28.75 1.70 13.83
N SER A 301 -27.43 1.60 13.67
CA SER A 301 -26.55 2.67 13.16
C SER A 301 -26.17 2.49 11.70
N SER A 302 -26.70 1.48 11.01
CA SER A 302 -26.48 1.25 9.57
C SER A 302 -27.74 0.71 8.94
N LYS A 303 -28.10 1.18 7.74
CA LYS A 303 -29.27 0.73 6.97
C LYS A 303 -29.24 -0.77 6.64
N ASP A 304 -28.04 -1.33 6.53
CA ASP A 304 -27.82 -2.73 6.14
C ASP A 304 -27.57 -3.66 7.32
N ALA A 305 -27.52 -3.12 8.55
CA ALA A 305 -27.28 -3.91 9.76
C ALA A 305 -28.60 -4.30 10.46
N SER A 306 -28.51 -5.35 11.27
CA SER A 306 -29.63 -5.78 12.10
C SER A 306 -30.02 -4.74 13.15
N PHE A 307 -31.30 -4.56 13.35
CA PHE A 307 -31.86 -3.65 14.34
C PHE A 307 -31.79 -4.24 15.75
N THR A 308 -31.33 -3.45 16.69
CA THR A 308 -31.29 -3.81 18.13
C THR A 308 -32.55 -3.34 18.82
N LEU A 309 -33.14 -4.19 19.67
CA LEU A 309 -34.30 -3.87 20.48
C LEU A 309 -33.94 -2.87 21.59
N LEU A 310 -34.56 -1.70 21.59
CA LEU A 310 -34.38 -0.67 22.61
C LEU A 310 -35.45 -0.73 23.68
N ARG A 311 -36.72 -0.89 23.28
CA ARG A 311 -37.88 -1.03 24.14
C ARG A 311 -38.67 -2.25 23.75
N LYS A 312 -38.77 -3.21 24.66
CA LYS A 312 -39.44 -4.49 24.42
C LYS A 312 -40.96 -4.34 24.26
N GLU A 313 -41.58 -3.46 25.11
CA GLU A 313 -43.01 -3.24 25.14
C GLU A 313 -43.37 -1.91 25.82
N GLY A 314 -44.48 -1.32 25.45
CA GLY A 314 -45.02 -0.10 26.05
C GLY A 314 -46.19 0.46 25.23
N LYS A 315 -47.17 1.02 25.93
CA LYS A 315 -48.42 1.54 25.36
C LYS A 315 -48.29 2.94 24.73
N THR A 316 -47.21 3.67 25.06
CA THR A 316 -47.02 5.03 24.55
C THR A 316 -46.58 5.00 23.10
N ASN A 317 -47.07 5.95 22.32
CA ASN A 317 -46.71 6.16 20.91
C ASN A 317 -45.55 7.17 20.75
N THR A 318 -44.72 7.31 21.80
CA THR A 318 -43.47 8.07 21.78
C THR A 318 -42.34 7.27 22.41
N TYR A 319 -41.13 7.55 22.04
CA TYR A 319 -39.94 6.99 22.65
C TYR A 319 -38.79 7.99 22.65
N LYS A 320 -38.19 8.18 23.84
CA LYS A 320 -36.99 9.00 24.01
C LYS A 320 -35.78 8.09 24.16
N ASP A 321 -34.90 8.13 23.19
CA ASP A 321 -33.64 7.40 23.21
C ASP A 321 -32.51 8.26 23.75
N THR A 322 -31.88 7.78 24.83
CA THR A 322 -30.71 8.36 25.48
C THR A 322 -29.60 7.34 25.62
N LYS A 323 -29.76 6.14 25.00
CA LYS A 323 -28.89 4.99 25.24
C LYS A 323 -27.67 5.03 24.32
N ALA A 324 -26.52 5.37 24.89
CA ALA A 324 -25.22 5.25 24.22
C ALA A 324 -25.21 5.84 22.78
N LEU A 325 -25.83 7.01 22.63
CA LEU A 325 -25.78 7.76 21.38
C LEU A 325 -24.37 8.31 21.17
N LYS A 326 -23.83 8.12 19.97
CA LYS A 326 -22.50 8.58 19.60
C LYS A 326 -22.61 9.78 18.65
N PRO A 327 -21.66 10.72 18.71
CA PRO A 327 -21.56 11.80 17.73
C PRO A 327 -21.23 11.23 16.35
N ASN A 328 -21.59 11.98 15.29
CA ASN A 328 -21.32 11.64 13.89
C ASN A 328 -21.83 10.26 13.44
N VAL A 329 -22.98 9.84 13.98
CA VAL A 329 -23.61 8.56 13.63
C VAL A 329 -25.07 8.80 13.25
N TYR A 330 -25.50 8.28 12.11
CA TYR A 330 -26.90 8.12 11.78
C TYR A 330 -27.51 6.97 12.56
N TYR A 331 -28.73 7.18 13.07
CA TYR A 331 -29.53 6.16 13.71
C TYR A 331 -30.85 5.98 12.96
N TYR A 332 -31.24 4.73 12.77
CA TYR A 332 -32.45 4.31 12.07
C TYR A 332 -33.37 3.61 13.03
N TYR A 333 -34.66 3.99 13.05
CA TYR A 333 -35.63 3.45 13.98
C TYR A 333 -36.76 2.73 13.26
N GLN A 334 -37.14 1.59 13.82
CA GLN A 334 -38.30 0.81 13.45
C GLN A 334 -39.22 0.61 14.62
N ILE A 335 -40.53 0.67 14.39
CA ILE A 335 -41.56 0.47 15.39
C ILE A 335 -42.40 -0.74 14.97
N GLN A 336 -42.72 -1.61 15.92
CA GLN A 336 -43.56 -2.78 15.71
C GLN A 336 -44.67 -2.82 16.76
N ALA A 337 -45.93 -2.80 16.31
CA ALA A 337 -47.05 -3.08 17.22
C ALA A 337 -47.18 -4.59 17.44
N PHE A 338 -47.56 -5.01 18.63
CA PHE A 338 -47.84 -6.41 18.95
C PHE A 338 -48.89 -6.54 20.07
N LYS A 339 -49.45 -7.71 20.20
CA LYS A 339 -50.29 -8.13 21.30
C LYS A 339 -49.82 -9.44 21.89
N ASN A 340 -50.14 -9.70 23.15
CA ASN A 340 -49.92 -10.99 23.78
C ASN A 340 -51.25 -11.73 23.91
N GLU A 341 -51.38 -12.86 23.21
CA GLU A 341 -52.53 -13.73 23.28
C GLU A 341 -52.12 -15.10 23.81
N ASN A 342 -52.67 -15.52 24.94
CA ASN A 342 -52.41 -16.82 25.57
C ASN A 342 -50.88 -17.11 25.76
N GLY A 343 -50.10 -16.07 26.08
CA GLY A 343 -48.64 -16.19 26.25
C GLY A 343 -47.83 -16.19 24.94
N VAL A 344 -48.51 -16.06 23.79
CA VAL A 344 -47.87 -15.96 22.47
C VAL A 344 -47.87 -14.50 22.01
N LYS A 345 -46.71 -14.00 21.58
CA LYS A 345 -46.56 -12.67 21.02
C LYS A 345 -46.95 -12.64 19.55
N VAL A 346 -48.13 -12.06 19.23
CA VAL A 346 -48.59 -11.84 17.87
C VAL A 346 -48.11 -10.49 17.36
N LYS A 347 -47.23 -10.50 16.36
CA LYS A 347 -46.53 -9.33 15.88
C LYS A 347 -47.19 -8.75 14.62
N GLY A 348 -47.33 -7.42 14.55
CA GLY A 348 -47.67 -6.70 13.34
C GLY A 348 -46.44 -6.49 12.45
N PRO A 349 -46.61 -5.87 11.26
CA PRO A 349 -45.51 -5.47 10.42
C PRO A 349 -44.65 -4.40 11.10
N PHE A 350 -43.37 -4.32 10.73
CA PHE A 350 -42.53 -3.17 11.10
C PHE A 350 -43.01 -1.92 10.35
N SER A 351 -42.74 -0.74 10.93
CA SER A 351 -43.19 0.54 10.39
C SER A 351 -42.70 0.83 8.95
N ASP A 352 -41.55 0.27 8.56
CA ASP A 352 -40.96 0.41 7.24
C ASP A 352 -41.20 -0.80 6.30
N SER A 353 -42.05 -1.76 6.69
CA SER A 353 -42.39 -2.92 5.85
C SER A 353 -43.37 -2.58 4.72
N GLY A 354 -43.28 -3.31 3.60
CA GLY A 354 -44.31 -3.37 2.56
C GLY A 354 -44.13 -2.44 1.35
N SER A 355 -43.09 -1.61 1.30
CA SER A 355 -42.74 -0.81 0.12
C SER A 355 -41.26 -0.47 0.11
N GLU A 356 -40.62 -0.56 -1.06
CA GLU A 356 -39.24 -0.13 -1.25
C GLU A 356 -39.03 1.38 -0.98
N SER A 357 -40.11 2.17 -1.02
CA SER A 357 -40.10 3.58 -0.71
C SER A 357 -40.23 3.91 0.78
N LYS A 358 -40.57 2.91 1.65
CA LYS A 358 -40.62 3.10 3.08
C LYS A 358 -39.26 2.87 3.69
N THR A 359 -38.70 3.90 4.29
CA THR A 359 -37.42 3.84 5.01
C THR A 359 -37.64 3.94 6.51
N PRO A 360 -36.76 3.35 7.34
CA PRO A 360 -36.75 3.61 8.78
C PRO A 360 -36.61 5.09 9.08
N ALA A 361 -37.16 5.56 10.19
CA ALA A 361 -36.98 6.95 10.62
C ALA A 361 -35.51 7.22 10.93
N GLU A 362 -34.92 8.17 10.24
CA GLU A 362 -33.50 8.54 10.33
C GLU A 362 -33.29 9.69 11.30
N ALA A 363 -32.31 9.57 12.17
CA ALA A 363 -31.98 10.54 13.20
C ALA A 363 -30.46 10.66 13.41
N PHE A 364 -30.01 11.82 13.89
CA PHE A 364 -28.62 12.09 14.28
C PHE A 364 -28.55 13.27 15.26
N LEU A 365 -27.45 13.36 16.01
CA LEU A 365 -27.24 14.44 16.99
C LEU A 365 -26.59 15.66 16.31
N LEU A 366 -26.84 16.84 16.89
CA LEU A 366 -26.07 18.06 16.60
C LEU A 366 -24.71 17.94 17.31
N VAL A 367 -23.65 17.98 16.54
CA VAL A 367 -22.27 17.79 17.01
C VAL A 367 -21.37 18.94 16.57
N PRO A 368 -20.30 19.25 17.31
CA PRO A 368 -19.29 20.18 16.84
C PRO A 368 -18.50 19.56 15.67
N PRO A 369 -17.78 20.37 14.89
CA PRO A 369 -16.81 19.86 13.92
C PRO A 369 -15.76 18.99 14.60
N SER A 370 -15.30 17.96 13.88
CA SER A 370 -14.19 17.07 14.26
C SER A 370 -13.08 17.13 13.21
N ASN A 371 -11.93 16.53 13.51
CA ASN A 371 -10.77 16.51 12.61
C ASN A 371 -10.36 17.93 12.14
N ILE A 372 -10.40 18.87 13.09
CA ILE A 372 -10.09 20.28 12.82
C ILE A 372 -8.58 20.44 12.65
N THR A 373 -8.17 21.07 11.55
CA THR A 373 -6.78 21.49 11.37
C THR A 373 -6.72 23.03 11.30
N VAL A 374 -5.68 23.59 11.88
CA VAL A 374 -5.43 25.02 11.85
C VAL A 374 -4.03 25.27 11.31
N MET A 375 -3.93 25.95 10.18
CA MET A 375 -2.67 26.22 9.50
C MET A 375 -2.36 27.71 9.51
N LYS A 376 -1.12 28.09 9.86
CA LYS A 376 -0.63 29.46 9.76
C LYS A 376 -0.49 29.90 8.31
N ASN A 377 -0.82 31.14 8.02
CA ASN A 377 -0.56 31.70 6.69
C ASN A 377 0.91 32.11 6.57
N LYS A 378 1.62 31.57 5.56
CA LYS A 378 3.05 31.84 5.32
C LYS A 378 3.33 33.30 4.95
N LEU A 379 2.35 33.99 4.37
CA LEU A 379 2.50 35.37 3.89
C LEU A 379 1.98 36.40 4.88
N ASP A 380 1.11 36.01 5.80
CA ASP A 380 0.47 36.90 6.78
C ASP A 380 0.32 36.19 8.13
N ALA A 381 1.23 36.42 9.03
CA ALA A 381 1.23 35.81 10.36
C ALA A 381 0.03 36.23 11.24
N SER A 382 -0.73 37.28 10.84
CA SER A 382 -1.95 37.70 11.53
C SER A 382 -3.16 36.82 11.15
N ARG A 383 -3.01 35.87 10.23
CA ARG A 383 -4.09 35.01 9.72
C ARG A 383 -3.75 33.54 9.80
N CYS A 384 -4.78 32.77 10.10
CA CYS A 384 -4.77 31.30 10.03
C CYS A 384 -5.90 30.83 9.10
N THR A 385 -5.80 29.58 8.69
CA THR A 385 -6.88 28.88 7.99
C THR A 385 -7.29 27.70 8.84
N ILE A 386 -8.56 27.61 9.17
CA ILE A 386 -9.17 26.46 9.85
C ILE A 386 -9.83 25.61 8.78
N THR A 387 -9.58 24.29 8.80
CA THR A 387 -10.26 23.33 7.94
C THR A 387 -10.85 22.18 8.74
N PHE A 388 -12.02 21.70 8.35
CA PHE A 388 -12.68 20.52 8.92
C PHE A 388 -13.69 19.95 7.92
N PRO A 389 -13.97 18.62 7.98
CA PRO A 389 -14.97 18.00 7.11
C PRO A 389 -16.38 18.51 7.44
N PRO A 390 -17.32 18.50 6.47
CA PRO A 390 -18.71 18.81 6.70
C PRO A 390 -19.30 18.02 7.87
N VAL A 391 -20.12 18.66 8.70
CA VAL A 391 -20.77 18.01 9.85
C VAL A 391 -22.01 17.26 9.39
N ILE A 392 -22.30 16.13 10.03
CA ILE A 392 -23.47 15.27 9.78
C ILE A 392 -24.75 16.10 9.71
N GLY A 393 -25.57 15.86 8.69
CA GLY A 393 -26.81 16.61 8.44
C GLY A 393 -26.64 17.93 7.70
N SER A 394 -25.41 18.37 7.36
CA SER A 394 -25.19 19.46 6.40
C SER A 394 -25.38 18.97 4.96
N LYS A 395 -25.68 19.90 4.05
CA LYS A 395 -25.87 19.59 2.62
C LYS A 395 -24.64 18.93 1.95
N ASP A 396 -23.49 19.14 2.52
CA ASP A 396 -22.19 18.75 1.97
C ASP A 396 -21.61 17.48 2.64
N TYR A 397 -22.34 16.90 3.58
CA TYR A 397 -21.94 15.66 4.25
C TYR A 397 -22.07 14.48 3.29
N SER A 398 -20.97 13.77 3.04
CA SER A 398 -20.83 12.82 1.94
C SER A 398 -21.26 11.37 2.24
N GLU A 399 -21.89 11.10 3.38
CA GLU A 399 -22.50 9.78 3.58
C GLU A 399 -23.75 9.65 2.71
N ASP A 400 -23.90 8.48 2.09
CA ASP A 400 -25.05 8.12 1.24
C ASP A 400 -26.32 7.91 2.09
N SER A 401 -26.76 8.97 2.72
CA SER A 401 -27.85 8.99 3.70
C SER A 401 -29.24 8.96 3.07
N GLY A 402 -29.33 9.19 1.76
CA GLY A 402 -30.63 9.39 1.09
C GLY A 402 -31.35 10.67 1.51
N LEU A 403 -30.69 11.58 2.22
CA LEU A 403 -31.16 12.94 2.49
C LEU A 403 -31.11 13.77 1.21
N THR A 404 -32.09 13.61 0.34
CA THR A 404 -32.13 14.36 -0.93
C THR A 404 -32.68 15.77 -0.82
N SER A 405 -33.26 16.19 0.32
CA SER A 405 -33.90 17.48 0.45
C SER A 405 -33.94 18.13 1.85
N ASP A 406 -33.62 17.43 2.94
CA ASP A 406 -33.81 17.90 4.31
C ASP A 406 -32.48 18.05 5.06
N TYR A 407 -31.57 18.84 4.52
CA TYR A 407 -30.34 19.17 5.24
C TYR A 407 -30.49 20.47 6.06
N ASN A 408 -29.69 20.58 7.10
CA ASN A 408 -29.66 21.75 7.96
C ASN A 408 -28.74 22.83 7.37
N ASN A 409 -29.14 24.10 7.53
CA ASN A 409 -28.27 25.22 7.22
C ASN A 409 -27.46 25.58 8.47
N TYR A 410 -26.35 24.92 8.65
CA TYR A 410 -25.51 25.14 9.81
C TYR A 410 -24.76 26.46 9.79
N LYS A 411 -24.46 26.97 10.97
CA LYS A 411 -23.48 28.04 11.18
C LYS A 411 -22.41 27.54 12.11
N TYR A 412 -21.18 27.91 11.85
CA TYR A 412 -20.04 27.58 12.68
C TYR A 412 -19.57 28.80 13.43
N VAL A 413 -19.60 28.72 14.77
CA VAL A 413 -19.12 29.79 15.65
C VAL A 413 -17.72 29.40 16.11
N ILE A 414 -16.76 30.27 15.81
CA ILE A 414 -15.37 30.05 16.17
C ILE A 414 -15.03 30.93 17.35
N TYR A 415 -14.47 30.30 18.36
CA TYR A 415 -13.97 30.93 19.58
C TYR A 415 -12.44 30.86 19.57
N GLY A 416 -11.79 31.95 19.95
CA GLY A 416 -10.33 32.05 20.04
C GLY A 416 -9.87 32.47 21.42
N CYS A 417 -8.68 32.00 21.80
CA CYS A 417 -8.01 32.36 23.06
C CYS A 417 -6.48 32.38 22.88
N ASP A 418 -5.77 33.15 23.70
CA ASP A 418 -4.30 33.23 23.67
C ASP A 418 -3.64 32.21 24.62
N THR A 419 -4.38 31.56 25.51
CA THR A 419 -3.92 30.48 26.39
C THR A 419 -4.86 29.29 26.32
N ALA A 420 -4.37 28.06 26.49
CA ALA A 420 -5.16 26.82 26.36
C ALA A 420 -6.33 26.75 27.34
N ASP A 421 -6.13 27.24 28.56
CA ASP A 421 -7.11 27.21 29.65
C ASP A 421 -7.82 28.58 29.83
N GLY A 422 -7.61 29.52 28.90
CA GLY A 422 -8.16 30.85 28.99
C GLY A 422 -9.63 30.93 28.63
N ALA A 423 -10.19 32.14 28.79
CA ALA A 423 -11.56 32.42 28.36
C ALA A 423 -11.61 32.54 26.84
N PHE A 424 -12.27 31.59 26.18
CA PHE A 424 -12.51 31.60 24.76
C PHE A 424 -13.58 32.64 24.39
N THR A 425 -13.27 33.56 23.51
CA THR A 425 -14.20 34.60 23.02
C THR A 425 -14.52 34.34 21.56
N GLU A 426 -15.73 34.67 21.14
CA GLU A 426 -16.15 34.55 19.75
C GLU A 426 -15.28 35.45 18.87
N VAL A 427 -14.73 34.85 17.79
CA VAL A 427 -13.89 35.53 16.80
C VAL A 427 -14.52 35.50 15.41
N GLY A 428 -15.59 34.76 15.21
CA GLY A 428 -16.36 34.78 13.96
C GLY A 428 -17.48 33.74 13.92
N LEU A 429 -18.48 34.06 13.07
CA LEU A 429 -19.61 33.20 12.76
C LEU A 429 -19.71 33.01 11.25
N PHE A 430 -19.79 31.78 10.80
CA PHE A 430 -19.66 31.38 9.40
C PHE A 430 -20.79 30.43 8.99
N PRO A 431 -21.77 30.87 8.17
CA PRO A 431 -22.76 29.97 7.59
C PRO A 431 -22.11 28.99 6.61
N ASP A 432 -22.48 27.71 6.68
CA ASP A 432 -21.97 26.66 5.80
C ASP A 432 -22.17 26.98 4.30
N SER A 433 -23.28 27.66 3.97
CA SER A 433 -23.62 28.07 2.60
C SER A 433 -22.61 29.05 1.99
N THR A 434 -21.78 29.69 2.82
CA THR A 434 -20.80 30.71 2.38
C THR A 434 -19.37 30.17 2.35
N LEU A 435 -19.14 28.92 2.83
CA LEU A 435 -17.82 28.35 2.95
C LEU A 435 -17.33 27.77 1.62
N SER A 436 -16.06 28.03 1.31
CA SER A 436 -15.33 27.31 0.27
C SER A 436 -14.82 25.97 0.80
N LYS A 437 -14.39 25.08 -0.12
CA LYS A 437 -13.86 23.78 0.21
C LYS A 437 -12.48 23.56 -0.40
N ASP A 438 -11.69 22.75 0.27
CA ASP A 438 -10.44 22.22 -0.29
C ASP A 438 -10.70 21.06 -1.27
N ALA A 439 -9.65 20.53 -1.87
CA ALA A 439 -9.71 19.40 -2.80
C ALA A 439 -10.24 18.09 -2.15
N SER A 440 -10.18 17.99 -0.83
CA SER A 440 -10.71 16.87 -0.04
C SER A 440 -12.14 17.06 0.41
N GLY A 441 -12.78 18.21 0.06
CA GLY A 441 -14.15 18.54 0.43
C GLY A 441 -14.31 19.17 1.81
N ASN A 442 -13.22 19.45 2.54
CA ASN A 442 -13.29 20.10 3.86
C ASN A 442 -13.64 21.59 3.71
N TYR A 443 -14.41 22.12 4.64
CA TYR A 443 -14.67 23.56 4.74
C TYR A 443 -13.39 24.32 5.06
N ILE A 444 -13.22 25.49 4.47
CA ILE A 444 -12.08 26.39 4.64
C ILE A 444 -12.57 27.70 5.26
N ILE A 445 -12.03 28.05 6.43
CA ILE A 445 -12.35 29.28 7.14
C ILE A 445 -11.09 30.10 7.38
N PRO A 446 -10.88 31.22 6.66
CA PRO A 446 -9.82 32.16 6.99
C PRO A 446 -10.20 32.98 8.22
N ILE A 447 -9.29 33.05 9.21
CA ILE A 447 -9.56 33.71 10.49
C ILE A 447 -8.33 34.44 11.01
N THR A 448 -8.55 35.41 11.91
CA THR A 448 -7.46 36.08 12.63
C THR A 448 -6.72 35.12 13.54
N THR A 449 -5.39 35.18 13.56
CA THR A 449 -4.54 34.28 14.35
C THR A 449 -4.83 34.44 15.84
N LYS A 450 -5.08 33.31 16.48
CA LYS A 450 -5.09 33.07 17.92
C LYS A 450 -4.26 31.82 18.21
N ASN A 451 -3.81 31.69 19.44
CA ASN A 451 -3.00 30.52 19.83
C ASN A 451 -3.88 29.27 19.96
N TYR A 452 -5.16 29.42 20.32
CA TYR A 452 -6.09 28.30 20.50
C TYR A 452 -7.48 28.64 19.98
N TYR A 453 -8.16 27.61 19.46
CA TYR A 453 -9.52 27.72 18.96
C TYR A 453 -10.41 26.59 19.48
N LYS A 454 -11.71 26.89 19.54
CA LYS A 454 -12.79 25.90 19.67
C LYS A 454 -13.92 26.30 18.72
N ILE A 455 -14.69 25.31 18.25
CA ILE A 455 -15.76 25.55 17.29
C ILE A 455 -17.06 24.92 17.78
N LYS A 456 -18.17 25.62 17.62
CA LYS A 456 -19.53 25.09 17.77
C LYS A 456 -20.21 25.03 16.40
N THR A 457 -21.09 24.05 16.24
CA THR A 457 -22.12 24.03 15.20
C THR A 457 -23.42 24.58 15.76
N MET A 458 -24.09 25.43 15.03
CA MET A 458 -25.43 25.96 15.34
C MET A 458 -26.44 25.52 14.28
N ASN A 459 -27.63 25.13 14.75
CA ASN A 459 -28.82 24.89 13.93
C ASN A 459 -29.98 25.73 14.48
N GLY A 460 -30.29 26.85 13.86
CA GLY A 460 -31.20 27.84 14.46
C GLY A 460 -30.65 28.34 15.79
N ASP A 461 -31.45 28.19 16.84
CA ASP A 461 -31.08 28.56 18.22
C ASP A 461 -30.42 27.43 19.00
N VAL A 462 -30.29 26.23 18.45
CA VAL A 462 -29.66 25.10 19.10
C VAL A 462 -28.17 25.08 18.80
N GLU A 463 -27.36 24.96 19.84
CA GLU A 463 -25.89 24.89 19.75
C GLU A 463 -25.39 23.50 20.13
N SER A 464 -24.34 23.04 19.43
CA SER A 464 -23.57 21.88 19.83
C SER A 464 -22.72 22.18 21.06
N ASN A 465 -22.12 21.13 21.65
CA ASN A 465 -20.98 21.32 22.53
C ASN A 465 -19.84 21.99 21.77
N LEU A 466 -18.87 22.55 22.50
CA LEU A 466 -17.61 22.98 21.89
C LEU A 466 -16.81 21.79 21.39
N SER A 467 -16.08 21.97 20.29
CA SER A 467 -15.06 21.03 19.87
C SER A 467 -13.92 20.91 20.89
N ASP A 468 -13.07 19.93 20.72
CA ASP A 468 -11.77 19.91 21.39
C ASP A 468 -10.97 21.17 21.03
N VAL A 469 -10.03 21.52 21.87
CA VAL A 469 -9.10 22.62 21.63
C VAL A 469 -8.22 22.28 20.43
N CYS A 470 -8.11 23.22 19.50
CA CYS A 470 -7.15 23.13 18.40
C CYS A 470 -6.26 24.38 18.39
N ALA A 471 -5.09 24.26 17.80
CA ALA A 471 -4.08 25.33 17.74
C ALA A 471 -3.42 25.35 16.36
N PRO A 472 -2.90 26.50 15.92
CA PRO A 472 -2.18 26.56 14.66
C PRO A 472 -0.99 25.59 14.66
N ALA A 473 -0.95 24.72 13.66
CA ALA A 473 0.21 23.88 13.42
C ALA A 473 1.45 24.74 13.10
N PRO A 474 2.64 24.37 13.55
CA PRO A 474 3.85 25.09 13.17
C PRO A 474 4.13 24.95 11.68
N PHE A 475 5.01 25.76 11.13
CA PHE A 475 5.53 25.51 9.80
C PHE A 475 6.36 24.22 9.79
N ALA A 476 6.53 23.64 8.61
CA ALA A 476 7.38 22.47 8.45
C ALA A 476 8.84 22.82 8.83
N ALA A 477 9.54 21.88 9.39
CA ALA A 477 10.99 21.93 9.54
C ALA A 477 11.66 22.18 8.17
N SER A 478 12.88 22.69 8.18
CA SER A 478 13.61 23.01 6.96
C SER A 478 14.99 22.34 6.95
N ASN A 479 15.62 22.33 5.78
CA ASN A 479 16.96 21.77 5.61
C ASN A 479 17.09 20.35 6.20
N LEU A 480 16.14 19.47 5.86
CA LEU A 480 16.24 18.07 6.20
C LEU A 480 17.41 17.46 5.43
N GLU A 481 18.32 16.84 6.15
CA GLU A 481 19.49 16.19 5.59
C GLU A 481 19.66 14.80 6.21
N CYS A 482 20.11 13.85 5.40
CA CYS A 482 20.55 12.55 5.85
C CYS A 482 22.06 12.44 5.66
N SER A 483 22.76 12.10 6.73
CA SER A 483 24.17 11.75 6.70
C SER A 483 24.34 10.34 7.25
N ARG A 484 25.48 9.75 6.94
CA ARG A 484 25.84 8.50 7.61
C ARG A 484 26.27 8.84 9.02
N ALA A 485 25.75 8.10 10.00
CA ALA A 485 26.17 8.29 11.37
C ALA A 485 27.67 8.05 11.49
N ALA A 486 28.29 8.81 12.37
CA ALA A 486 29.73 8.99 12.46
C ALA A 486 30.55 7.70 12.31
N ASN A 487 31.67 7.86 11.72
CA ASN A 487 32.87 7.08 11.45
C ASN A 487 33.34 6.05 12.49
N VAL A 488 32.51 5.59 13.41
CA VAL A 488 32.88 4.69 14.48
C VAL A 488 32.22 3.34 14.21
N ASP A 489 33.02 2.36 13.87
CA ASP A 489 32.56 0.98 13.60
C ASP A 489 31.82 0.33 14.79
N GLY A 490 31.85 0.97 15.98
CA GLY A 490 31.12 0.51 17.17
C GLY A 490 29.61 0.75 17.14
N ASP A 491 29.11 1.61 16.24
CA ASP A 491 27.68 1.95 16.15
C ASP A 491 26.93 1.16 15.08
N ALA A 492 27.59 0.15 14.50
CA ALA A 492 26.97 -0.69 13.47
C ALA A 492 25.88 -1.61 14.07
N ASN A 493 24.82 -1.83 13.28
CA ASN A 493 23.83 -2.85 13.62
C ASN A 493 24.40 -4.28 13.47
N SER A 494 23.62 -5.30 13.81
CA SER A 494 24.00 -6.72 13.72
C SER A 494 24.40 -7.18 12.30
N ASN A 495 24.06 -6.42 11.26
CA ASN A 495 24.43 -6.68 9.87
C ASN A 495 25.69 -5.92 9.43
N GLY A 496 26.40 -5.24 10.34
CA GLY A 496 27.57 -4.44 10.02
C GLY A 496 27.28 -3.16 9.24
N VAL A 497 26.07 -2.63 9.38
CA VAL A 497 25.63 -1.39 8.72
C VAL A 497 25.56 -0.26 9.74
N LEU A 498 26.27 0.84 9.47
CA LEU A 498 26.21 2.04 10.29
C LEU A 498 24.86 2.75 10.09
N PRO A 499 24.29 3.30 11.18
CA PRO A 499 22.97 3.93 11.13
C PRO A 499 22.96 5.21 10.29
N VAL A 500 21.76 5.65 9.90
CA VAL A 500 21.52 6.91 9.22
C VAL A 500 21.27 8.00 10.27
N LYS A 501 22.01 9.09 10.21
CA LYS A 501 21.76 10.30 10.99
C LYS A 501 20.91 11.26 10.18
N ILE A 502 19.77 11.62 10.70
CA ILE A 502 18.83 12.58 10.13
C ILE A 502 18.96 13.89 10.94
N THR A 503 19.11 15.01 10.26
CA THR A 503 19.19 16.34 10.87
C THR A 503 18.28 17.31 10.13
N TRP A 504 17.77 18.30 10.85
CA TRP A 504 16.91 19.34 10.28
C TRP A 504 17.06 20.65 11.06
N ASN A 505 16.62 21.72 10.45
CA ASN A 505 16.48 22.99 11.14
C ASN A 505 15.05 23.18 11.63
N PRO A 506 14.84 23.85 12.77
CA PRO A 506 13.50 24.25 13.21
C PRO A 506 12.75 25.03 12.14
N PRO A 507 11.42 25.09 12.22
CA PRO A 507 10.63 25.94 11.34
C PRO A 507 11.14 27.39 11.34
N LYS A 508 11.26 27.97 10.15
CA LYS A 508 11.73 29.36 10.02
C LYS A 508 10.67 30.32 10.57
N ASN A 509 11.07 31.18 11.50
CA ASN A 509 10.19 32.17 12.17
C ASN A 509 9.02 31.53 12.92
N ASP A 510 9.18 30.31 13.40
CA ASP A 510 8.15 29.59 14.15
C ASP A 510 8.81 28.59 15.13
N VAL A 511 8.01 28.01 16.04
CA VAL A 511 8.49 27.06 17.04
C VAL A 511 7.66 25.80 16.99
N ALA A 512 8.33 24.66 16.97
CA ALA A 512 7.69 23.33 17.13
C ALA A 512 7.66 22.97 18.63
N GLU A 513 6.75 23.57 19.38
CA GLU A 513 6.65 23.41 20.85
C GLU A 513 6.41 21.96 21.28
N GLY A 514 5.71 21.18 20.46
CA GLY A 514 5.45 19.76 20.66
C GLY A 514 6.57 18.84 20.13
N GLY A 515 7.65 19.40 19.58
CA GLY A 515 8.75 18.63 19.03
C GLY A 515 8.51 18.11 17.60
N TYR A 516 9.11 16.97 17.29
CA TYR A 516 9.14 16.43 15.92
C TYR A 516 8.88 14.94 15.91
N TYR A 517 8.18 14.48 14.87
CA TYR A 517 8.15 13.06 14.49
C TYR A 517 8.95 12.83 13.23
N VAL A 518 9.69 11.73 13.19
CA VAL A 518 10.42 11.26 12.00
C VAL A 518 9.69 10.09 11.38
N TYR A 519 9.56 10.13 10.06
CA TYR A 519 8.91 9.11 9.24
C TYR A 519 9.89 8.53 8.25
N ARG A 520 9.75 7.25 7.95
CA ARG A 520 10.59 6.51 7.01
C ARG A 520 9.76 5.69 6.05
N SER A 521 10.22 5.60 4.80
CA SER A 521 9.69 4.70 3.76
C SER A 521 10.82 4.13 2.92
N THR A 522 10.58 3.05 2.22
CA THR A 522 11.42 2.55 1.11
C THR A 522 10.98 3.09 -0.25
N ASN A 523 9.91 3.88 -0.29
CA ASN A 523 9.40 4.56 -1.49
C ASN A 523 9.41 6.08 -1.24
N PRO A 524 9.90 6.91 -2.19
CA PRO A 524 10.00 8.36 -2.02
C PRO A 524 8.64 9.06 -1.86
N ASP A 525 7.58 8.52 -2.44
CA ASP A 525 6.30 9.19 -2.59
C ASP A 525 5.23 8.67 -1.63
N SER A 526 5.38 7.45 -1.10
CA SER A 526 4.33 6.77 -0.34
C SER A 526 4.86 5.83 0.77
N GLY A 527 3.96 5.30 1.59
CA GLY A 527 4.28 4.26 2.56
C GLY A 527 5.09 4.73 3.77
N PHE A 528 5.14 6.02 4.05
CA PHE A 528 5.85 6.57 5.19
C PHE A 528 5.23 6.11 6.51
N LYS A 529 6.07 5.50 7.36
CA LYS A 529 5.70 5.07 8.71
C LYS A 529 6.49 5.87 9.74
N LYS A 530 5.82 6.28 10.81
CA LYS A 530 6.45 6.92 11.96
C LYS A 530 7.47 5.95 12.59
N ILE A 531 8.69 6.42 12.85
CA ILE A 531 9.78 5.63 13.44
C ILE A 531 10.27 6.17 14.79
N THR A 532 9.64 7.20 15.30
CA THR A 532 9.85 7.74 16.65
C THR A 532 8.60 7.48 17.48
N ASP A 533 8.73 6.83 18.62
CA ASP A 533 7.59 6.52 19.50
C ASP A 533 7.01 7.80 20.11
N GLU A 534 7.88 8.64 20.65
CA GLU A 534 7.55 9.93 21.26
C GLU A 534 8.10 11.09 20.43
N PRO A 535 7.53 12.31 20.56
CA PRO A 535 8.07 13.49 19.89
C PRO A 535 9.50 13.82 20.35
N LEU A 536 10.35 14.13 19.42
CA LEU A 536 11.74 14.55 19.67
C LEU A 536 11.82 16.06 19.90
N MET A 537 12.41 16.49 20.99
CA MET A 537 12.72 17.91 21.19
C MET A 537 14.03 18.32 20.51
N ALA A 538 14.85 17.36 20.12
CA ALA A 538 16.09 17.56 19.35
C ALA A 538 15.79 17.71 17.86
N THR A 539 16.67 18.38 17.14
CA THR A 539 16.63 18.54 15.67
C THR A 539 17.50 17.51 14.95
N SER A 540 17.68 16.36 15.56
CA SER A 540 18.39 15.23 14.97
C SER A 540 17.84 13.90 15.51
N PHE A 541 17.97 12.88 14.69
CA PHE A 541 17.60 11.50 15.02
C PHE A 541 18.57 10.52 14.37
N ILE A 542 18.87 9.43 15.04
CA ILE A 542 19.67 8.33 14.50
C ILE A 542 18.75 7.13 14.31
N ASP A 543 18.57 6.71 13.07
CA ASP A 543 17.79 5.53 12.74
C ASP A 543 18.67 4.27 12.86
N ASN A 544 18.65 3.65 14.04
CA ASN A 544 19.35 2.40 14.37
C ASN A 544 18.53 1.18 13.99
N TYR A 545 17.98 1.16 12.78
CA TYR A 545 17.14 0.08 12.32
C TYR A 545 17.91 -1.25 12.25
N ASP A 546 17.67 -2.15 13.22
CA ASP A 546 18.35 -3.46 13.34
C ASP A 546 18.20 -4.37 12.11
N ALA A 547 17.16 -4.18 11.31
CA ALA A 547 16.94 -4.88 10.06
C ALA A 547 17.48 -4.13 8.84
N ALA A 548 18.22 -3.01 9.01
CA ALA A 548 18.82 -2.29 7.90
C ALA A 548 19.75 -3.24 7.14
N LYS A 549 19.43 -3.44 5.86
CA LYS A 549 20.23 -4.24 4.95
C LYS A 549 21.13 -3.31 4.17
N ALA A 550 22.37 -3.73 3.96
CA ALA A 550 23.23 -3.07 2.99
C ALA A 550 22.50 -3.02 1.64
N GLY A 551 22.53 -1.87 0.98
CA GLY A 551 21.92 -1.70 -0.32
C GLY A 551 20.45 -1.27 -0.32
N VAL A 552 19.86 -0.87 0.81
CA VAL A 552 18.50 -0.35 0.86
C VAL A 552 18.51 1.17 1.03
N TYR A 553 17.85 1.86 0.11
CA TYR A 553 17.55 3.28 0.26
C TYR A 553 16.32 3.46 1.16
N TYR A 554 16.45 4.38 2.09
CA TYR A 554 15.34 4.86 2.91
C TYR A 554 15.10 6.33 2.62
N TYR A 555 13.84 6.71 2.64
CA TYR A 555 13.39 8.09 2.48
C TYR A 555 12.82 8.57 3.80
N TYR A 556 13.21 9.75 4.22
CA TYR A 556 12.84 10.33 5.51
C TYR A 556 12.05 11.61 5.32
N LYS A 557 11.08 11.82 6.19
CA LYS A 557 10.32 13.06 6.33
C LYS A 557 10.22 13.42 7.80
N VAL A 558 10.12 14.71 8.09
CA VAL A 558 9.94 15.23 9.45
C VAL A 558 8.64 16.03 9.53
N LEU A 559 7.92 15.85 10.62
CA LEU A 559 6.70 16.54 10.96
C LEU A 559 6.95 17.37 12.21
N SER A 560 6.74 18.68 12.17
CA SER A 560 6.81 19.56 13.33
C SER A 560 5.47 19.58 14.07
N LEU A 561 5.49 19.63 15.40
CA LEU A 561 4.29 19.57 16.24
C LEU A 561 4.12 20.85 17.05
N ASN A 562 2.87 21.29 17.24
CA ASN A 562 2.54 22.29 18.26
C ASN A 562 2.40 21.62 19.64
N SER A 563 2.16 22.44 20.69
CA SER A 563 2.00 21.95 22.06
C SER A 563 0.83 20.98 22.28
N LEU A 564 -0.12 20.91 21.35
CA LEU A 564 -1.24 19.98 21.37
C LEU A 564 -0.97 18.71 20.54
N GLY A 565 0.24 18.54 19.99
CA GLY A 565 0.60 17.41 19.15
C GLY A 565 0.02 17.48 17.72
N GLN A 566 -0.54 18.60 17.29
CA GLN A 566 -1.02 18.79 15.92
C GLN A 566 0.16 19.12 14.99
N GLY A 567 0.20 18.43 13.84
CA GLY A 567 1.36 18.45 12.96
C GLY A 567 1.31 19.51 11.86
N SER A 568 2.49 19.95 11.44
CA SER A 568 2.73 20.73 10.23
C SER A 568 2.46 19.91 8.95
N ASN A 569 2.73 20.49 7.79
CA ASN A 569 3.02 19.68 6.61
C ASN A 569 4.35 18.94 6.81
N TYR A 570 4.53 17.81 6.15
CA TYR A 570 5.81 17.13 6.12
C TYR A 570 6.87 17.96 5.37
N THR A 571 8.13 17.76 5.74
CA THR A 571 9.24 18.15 4.87
C THR A 571 9.19 17.35 3.56
N ASP A 572 9.91 17.82 2.55
CA ASP A 572 10.21 16.98 1.39
C ASP A 572 10.96 15.71 1.84
N ALA A 573 10.83 14.65 1.06
CA ALA A 573 11.52 13.40 1.36
C ALA A 573 13.00 13.50 1.00
N VAL A 574 13.86 13.07 1.93
CA VAL A 574 15.32 13.02 1.71
C VAL A 574 15.77 11.57 1.81
N VAL A 575 16.58 11.14 0.84
CA VAL A 575 17.13 9.79 0.79
C VAL A 575 18.30 9.64 1.77
N GLY A 576 18.32 8.51 2.49
CA GLY A 576 19.43 8.08 3.32
C GLY A 576 19.67 6.57 3.18
N TYR A 577 20.89 6.14 3.42
CA TYR A 577 21.24 4.72 3.50
C TYR A 577 22.39 4.54 4.50
N GLY A 578 22.45 3.39 5.17
CA GLY A 578 23.49 3.08 6.13
C GLY A 578 24.84 2.85 5.41
N ALA A 579 25.94 3.28 6.01
CA ALA A 579 27.28 2.93 5.54
C ALA A 579 27.65 1.53 6.05
N LEU A 580 28.44 0.80 5.26
CA LEU A 580 29.06 -0.44 5.74
C LEU A 580 30.24 -0.13 6.69
N THR A 581 30.44 -0.92 7.74
CA THR A 581 31.70 -0.93 8.47
C THR A 581 32.83 -1.33 7.54
N ALA A 582 34.07 -1.05 7.89
CA ALA A 582 35.20 -1.42 7.05
C ALA A 582 35.31 -2.95 6.89
N ASP A 583 35.06 -3.73 7.96
CA ASP A 583 35.02 -5.20 7.89
C ASP A 583 33.86 -5.68 6.98
N GLN A 584 32.66 -5.15 7.16
CA GLN A 584 31.52 -5.56 6.32
C GLN A 584 31.72 -5.15 4.85
N TYR A 585 32.35 -4.00 4.59
CA TYR A 585 32.72 -3.57 3.25
C TYR A 585 33.64 -4.61 2.58
N MET A 586 34.66 -5.08 3.31
CA MET A 586 35.53 -6.14 2.83
C MET A 586 34.82 -7.47 2.59
N ARG A 587 33.89 -7.85 3.45
CA ARG A 587 33.08 -9.08 3.28
C ARG A 587 32.20 -9.00 2.04
N GLU A 588 31.53 -7.88 1.82
CA GLU A 588 30.71 -7.68 0.63
C GLU A 588 31.53 -7.59 -0.64
N TYR A 589 32.67 -6.90 -0.59
CA TYR A 589 33.65 -6.92 -1.69
C TYR A 589 34.10 -8.35 -2.01
N ASN A 590 34.43 -9.13 -0.99
CA ASN A 590 34.87 -10.51 -1.16
C ASN A 590 33.81 -11.39 -1.85
N LYS A 591 32.54 -11.21 -1.59
CA LYS A 591 31.46 -11.96 -2.29
C LYS A 591 31.54 -11.77 -3.81
N THR A 592 31.78 -10.54 -4.28
CA THR A 592 31.91 -10.24 -5.71
C THR A 592 33.20 -10.80 -6.28
N VAL A 593 34.31 -10.68 -5.57
CA VAL A 593 35.58 -11.25 -5.96
C VAL A 593 35.52 -12.78 -6.04
N MET A 594 34.92 -13.44 -5.05
CA MET A 594 34.73 -14.89 -5.07
C MET A 594 33.88 -15.36 -6.26
N ALA A 595 32.79 -14.65 -6.54
CA ALA A 595 31.94 -14.98 -7.67
C ALA A 595 32.69 -14.86 -9.00
N SER A 596 33.54 -13.82 -9.16
CA SER A 596 34.37 -13.62 -10.33
C SER A 596 35.45 -14.70 -10.51
N GLN A 597 36.16 -15.01 -9.44
CA GLN A 597 37.21 -16.03 -9.43
C GLN A 597 36.66 -17.44 -9.71
N LYS A 598 35.47 -17.76 -9.18
CA LYS A 598 34.78 -19.01 -9.44
C LYS A 598 34.48 -19.22 -10.94
N LYS A 599 34.12 -18.12 -11.64
CA LYS A 599 33.86 -18.16 -13.08
C LYS A 599 35.12 -18.43 -13.89
N LEU A 600 36.23 -17.84 -13.51
CA LEU A 600 37.54 -18.09 -14.13
C LEU A 600 38.19 -19.43 -13.73
N LYS A 601 37.55 -20.17 -12.81
CA LYS A 601 38.12 -21.39 -12.24
C LYS A 601 39.56 -21.20 -11.71
N LEU A 602 39.87 -20.00 -11.22
CA LEU A 602 41.21 -19.62 -10.73
C LEU A 602 41.62 -20.40 -9.48
N MET A 603 40.65 -21.02 -8.77
CA MET A 603 40.92 -21.83 -7.55
C MET A 603 41.76 -23.10 -7.81
N HIS A 604 42.05 -23.40 -9.07
CA HIS A 604 42.82 -24.60 -9.46
C HIS A 604 44.09 -24.27 -10.27
N ILE A 605 44.54 -22.99 -10.29
CA ILE A 605 45.75 -22.60 -11.05
C ILE A 605 47.02 -23.32 -10.51
N ALA A 606 47.04 -23.65 -9.22
CA ALA A 606 48.13 -24.39 -8.62
C ALA A 606 48.26 -25.82 -9.15
N ASP A 607 47.16 -26.45 -9.60
CA ASP A 607 47.11 -27.82 -10.05
C ASP A 607 47.29 -28.00 -11.58
N ASP A 608 47.20 -26.91 -12.34
CA ASP A 608 47.18 -27.02 -13.81
C ASP A 608 48.02 -25.92 -14.46
N MET A 609 49.33 -26.18 -14.58
CA MET A 609 50.27 -25.31 -15.30
C MET A 609 49.91 -25.09 -16.82
N LYS A 610 48.82 -25.70 -17.29
CA LYS A 610 48.30 -25.54 -18.64
C LYS A 610 47.48 -24.27 -18.87
N LYS A 611 47.25 -23.45 -17.84
CA LYS A 611 46.45 -22.24 -17.89
C LYS A 611 47.26 -20.94 -17.97
N LEU A 612 48.44 -20.98 -18.58
CA LEU A 612 49.15 -19.76 -18.99
C LEU A 612 48.42 -19.13 -20.14
N GLY A 613 48.18 -17.81 -20.06
CA GLY A 613 47.47 -17.05 -21.09
C GLY A 613 46.46 -16.08 -20.56
N THR A 614 45.59 -15.64 -21.40
CA THR A 614 44.54 -14.67 -21.06
C THR A 614 43.16 -15.34 -21.13
N GLU A 615 42.37 -15.16 -20.08
CA GLU A 615 40.98 -15.60 -20.03
C GLU A 615 40.09 -14.43 -19.54
N THR A 616 38.87 -14.38 -20.02
CA THR A 616 37.90 -13.33 -19.64
C THR A 616 36.64 -13.98 -19.16
N ALA A 617 36.15 -13.55 -17.98
CA ALA A 617 34.84 -13.88 -17.45
C ALA A 617 33.96 -12.63 -17.44
N TYR A 618 32.69 -12.82 -17.73
CA TYR A 618 31.73 -11.73 -17.73
C TYR A 618 30.91 -11.73 -16.43
N GLY A 619 30.66 -10.53 -15.91
CA GLY A 619 29.79 -10.32 -14.78
C GLY A 619 28.37 -10.78 -15.10
N LYS A 620 27.66 -11.24 -14.07
CA LYS A 620 26.27 -11.68 -14.23
C LYS A 620 25.35 -10.53 -14.67
N LEU A 621 25.66 -9.32 -14.21
CA LEU A 621 24.88 -8.12 -14.44
C LEU A 621 25.57 -7.18 -15.41
N SER A 622 26.89 -7.03 -15.31
CA SER A 622 27.65 -6.10 -16.13
C SER A 622 29.13 -6.45 -16.19
N GLY A 623 29.81 -5.98 -17.22
CA GLY A 623 31.24 -5.89 -17.36
C GLY A 623 31.98 -7.22 -17.42
N SER A 624 33.31 -7.13 -17.29
CA SER A 624 34.19 -8.28 -17.40
C SER A 624 35.35 -8.26 -16.41
N LEU A 625 35.83 -9.45 -16.05
CA LEU A 625 37.12 -9.67 -15.41
C LEU A 625 37.99 -10.42 -16.42
N SER A 626 39.12 -9.85 -16.78
CA SER A 626 40.17 -10.57 -17.53
C SER A 626 41.36 -10.88 -16.64
N TYR A 627 41.99 -12.02 -16.83
CA TYR A 627 43.26 -12.30 -16.23
C TYR A 627 44.28 -12.67 -17.29
N ASN A 628 45.52 -12.36 -17.03
CA ASN A 628 46.68 -12.75 -17.85
C ASN A 628 47.72 -13.41 -16.93
N ALA A 629 47.97 -14.68 -17.14
CA ALA A 629 49.00 -15.42 -16.44
C ALA A 629 50.20 -15.66 -17.34
N SER A 630 51.37 -15.26 -16.87
CA SER A 630 52.64 -15.40 -17.59
C SER A 630 53.74 -15.93 -16.69
N ILE A 631 54.73 -16.63 -17.26
CA ILE A 631 55.91 -17.08 -16.51
C ILE A 631 56.82 -15.87 -16.30
N ALA A 632 57.29 -15.66 -15.07
CA ALA A 632 58.23 -14.62 -14.71
C ALA A 632 59.36 -15.23 -13.85
N GLY A 633 60.51 -15.58 -14.46
CA GLY A 633 61.60 -16.25 -13.79
C GLY A 633 61.25 -17.69 -13.34
N LEU A 634 61.44 -17.99 -12.04
CA LEU A 634 61.04 -19.25 -11.39
C LEU A 634 59.61 -19.23 -10.86
N GLY A 635 58.78 -18.28 -11.25
CA GLY A 635 57.42 -18.15 -10.78
C GLY A 635 56.45 -17.72 -11.85
N ALA A 636 55.25 -17.37 -11.47
CA ALA A 636 54.17 -16.84 -12.34
C ALA A 636 53.77 -15.42 -11.91
N ARG A 637 53.43 -14.61 -12.90
CA ARG A 637 52.79 -13.33 -12.71
C ARG A 637 51.34 -13.41 -13.19
N ILE A 638 50.41 -13.03 -12.38
CA ILE A 638 48.99 -13.00 -12.70
C ILE A 638 48.51 -11.53 -12.59
N LEU A 639 48.01 -11.00 -13.67
CA LEU A 639 47.37 -9.70 -13.75
C LEU A 639 45.87 -9.91 -13.89
N MET A 640 45.09 -9.37 -12.95
CA MET A 640 43.64 -9.35 -13.05
C MET A 640 43.16 -7.93 -13.29
N HIS A 641 42.30 -7.76 -14.24
CA HIS A 641 41.72 -6.47 -14.64
C HIS A 641 40.21 -6.54 -14.63
N TYR A 642 39.60 -5.73 -13.80
CA TYR A 642 38.14 -5.55 -13.70
C TYR A 642 37.72 -4.36 -14.56
N THR A 643 36.75 -4.57 -15.43
CA THR A 643 36.12 -3.53 -16.24
C THR A 643 34.62 -3.57 -16.00
N ASP A 644 34.11 -2.60 -15.27
CA ASP A 644 32.69 -2.45 -14.98
C ASP A 644 32.01 -3.76 -14.51
N TYR A 645 32.73 -4.57 -13.73
CA TYR A 645 32.31 -5.90 -13.35
C TYR A 645 31.31 -5.87 -12.19
N ALA A 646 30.09 -6.40 -12.40
CA ALA A 646 29.07 -6.49 -11.37
C ALA A 646 28.36 -7.86 -11.37
N GLU A 647 28.15 -8.44 -10.17
CA GLU A 647 27.50 -9.73 -9.93
C GLU A 647 26.13 -9.62 -9.27
N PHE A 648 25.93 -8.62 -8.44
CA PHE A 648 24.77 -8.51 -7.57
C PHE A 648 24.13 -7.13 -7.67
N TYR A 649 22.79 -7.09 -7.68
CA TYR A 649 22.05 -5.86 -7.43
C TYR A 649 22.00 -5.56 -5.91
N ALA A 650 21.94 -4.29 -5.59
CA ALA A 650 21.64 -3.87 -4.23
C ALA A 650 20.32 -4.51 -3.78
N ASN A 651 20.36 -5.16 -2.62
CA ASN A 651 19.22 -5.87 -2.05
C ASN A 651 18.52 -6.87 -3.00
N GLY A 652 19.22 -7.30 -4.07
CA GLY A 652 18.67 -8.22 -5.08
C GLY A 652 17.65 -7.59 -6.03
N ASP A 653 17.51 -6.26 -6.04
CA ASP A 653 16.58 -5.50 -6.85
C ASP A 653 17.31 -4.58 -7.85
N ALA A 654 16.95 -4.69 -9.12
CA ALA A 654 17.52 -3.87 -10.19
C ALA A 654 17.27 -2.36 -10.02
N ALA A 655 16.16 -1.97 -9.38
CA ALA A 655 15.81 -0.58 -9.13
C ALA A 655 16.79 0.14 -8.20
N ASN A 656 17.50 -0.60 -7.34
CA ASN A 656 18.49 -0.06 -6.41
C ASN A 656 19.92 -0.03 -6.98
N GLY A 657 20.11 -0.40 -8.23
CA GLY A 657 21.43 -0.39 -8.89
C GLY A 657 22.34 -1.53 -8.45
N TYR A 658 23.60 -1.47 -8.89
CA TYR A 658 24.61 -2.46 -8.55
C TYR A 658 25.13 -2.26 -7.13
N TYR A 659 25.26 -3.36 -6.41
CA TYR A 659 25.79 -3.33 -5.05
C TYR A 659 27.26 -2.94 -5.02
N PHE A 660 28.11 -3.72 -5.71
CA PHE A 660 29.51 -3.43 -5.98
C PHE A 660 29.80 -3.56 -7.48
N PHE A 661 30.41 -2.54 -8.01
CA PHE A 661 30.72 -2.39 -9.42
C PHE A 661 32.22 -2.14 -9.53
N LEU A 662 32.99 -3.15 -9.94
CA LEU A 662 34.44 -3.19 -9.77
C LEU A 662 35.17 -2.71 -11.03
N ASN A 663 36.18 -1.86 -10.83
CA ASN A 663 37.13 -1.39 -11.84
C ASN A 663 38.54 -1.38 -11.29
N GLY A 664 39.53 -1.74 -12.10
CA GLY A 664 40.92 -1.63 -11.74
C GLY A 664 41.72 -2.93 -11.80
N ASP A 665 42.93 -2.88 -11.33
CA ASP A 665 43.93 -3.90 -11.53
C ASP A 665 44.45 -4.50 -10.21
N THR A 666 44.68 -5.81 -10.22
CA THR A 666 45.53 -6.45 -9.22
C THR A 666 46.65 -7.23 -9.91
N ASN A 667 47.85 -7.16 -9.35
CA ASN A 667 49.04 -7.81 -9.86
C ASN A 667 49.56 -8.79 -8.78
N THR A 668 49.66 -10.04 -9.16
CA THR A 668 50.13 -11.10 -8.28
C THR A 668 51.42 -11.66 -8.78
N SER A 669 52.43 -11.74 -7.92
CA SER A 669 53.67 -12.42 -8.19
C SER A 669 53.72 -13.67 -7.27
N ALA A 670 53.71 -14.85 -7.87
CA ALA A 670 53.70 -16.11 -7.11
C ALA A 670 54.86 -17.00 -7.55
N SER A 671 55.46 -17.71 -6.61
CA SER A 671 56.42 -18.77 -6.82
C SER A 671 55.73 -20.08 -7.24
N MET A 672 56.51 -21.13 -7.61
CA MET A 672 55.94 -22.41 -8.04
C MET A 672 55.12 -23.16 -6.96
N ASP A 673 55.29 -22.83 -5.71
CA ASP A 673 54.53 -23.36 -4.57
C ASP A 673 53.22 -22.58 -4.32
N ALA A 674 52.82 -21.70 -5.24
CA ALA A 674 51.67 -20.82 -5.15
C ALA A 674 51.69 -19.85 -3.95
N SER A 675 52.87 -19.59 -3.40
CA SER A 675 53.11 -18.50 -2.44
C SER A 675 53.62 -17.25 -3.16
N GLY A 676 53.25 -16.08 -2.68
CA GLY A 676 53.68 -14.81 -3.29
C GLY A 676 52.99 -13.61 -2.68
N ASN A 677 53.06 -12.50 -3.38
CA ASN A 677 52.47 -11.24 -2.95
C ASN A 677 51.55 -10.68 -4.02
N MET A 678 50.55 -9.93 -3.56
CA MET A 678 49.54 -9.28 -4.39
C MET A 678 49.52 -7.77 -4.09
N ASP A 679 49.56 -6.99 -5.15
CA ASP A 679 49.45 -5.54 -5.13
C ASP A 679 48.34 -5.08 -6.10
N GLY A 680 47.77 -3.91 -5.83
CA GLY A 680 46.81 -3.28 -6.75
C GLY A 680 45.73 -2.49 -6.05
N ILE A 681 44.91 -1.84 -6.85
CA ILE A 681 43.76 -1.08 -6.35
C ILE A 681 42.56 -1.45 -7.24
N VAL A 682 41.47 -1.82 -6.58
CA VAL A 682 40.17 -2.01 -7.21
C VAL A 682 39.27 -0.90 -6.73
N THR A 683 38.83 -0.04 -7.64
CA THR A 683 37.83 0.99 -7.38
C THR A 683 36.43 0.40 -7.45
N ILE A 684 35.55 0.90 -6.61
CA ILE A 684 34.20 0.41 -6.47
C ILE A 684 33.24 1.57 -6.75
N GLN A 685 32.29 1.35 -7.64
CA GLN A 685 31.17 2.23 -7.90
C GLN A 685 29.88 1.56 -7.46
N GLY A 686 28.75 2.25 -7.58
CA GLY A 686 27.45 1.74 -7.16
C GLY A 686 26.99 2.37 -5.85
N MET A 687 26.23 1.65 -5.07
CA MET A 687 25.63 2.18 -3.84
C MET A 687 26.63 2.53 -2.75
N TYR A 688 27.72 1.77 -2.66
CA TYR A 688 28.80 2.02 -1.68
C TYR A 688 30.12 2.30 -2.42
N PRO A 689 30.30 3.51 -2.98
CA PRO A 689 31.48 3.83 -3.74
C PRO A 689 32.72 3.88 -2.84
N GLY A 690 33.86 3.49 -3.41
CA GLY A 690 35.12 3.48 -2.69
C GLY A 690 36.23 2.74 -3.44
N SER A 691 37.18 2.20 -2.69
CA SER A 691 38.24 1.33 -3.22
C SER A 691 38.76 0.38 -2.18
N VAL A 692 39.30 -0.74 -2.65
CA VAL A 692 40.09 -1.69 -1.88
C VAL A 692 41.49 -1.73 -2.48
N SER A 693 42.52 -1.47 -1.66
CA SER A 693 43.93 -1.56 -2.09
C SER A 693 44.63 -2.75 -1.45
N TYR A 694 45.35 -3.46 -2.28
CA TYR A 694 46.22 -4.54 -1.92
C TYR A 694 47.64 -3.98 -1.88
N ASN A 695 48.30 -4.10 -0.75
CA ASN A 695 49.66 -3.63 -0.59
C ASN A 695 50.50 -4.73 0.00
N ASN A 696 51.20 -5.42 -0.87
CA ASN A 696 52.07 -6.56 -0.53
C ASN A 696 51.35 -7.70 0.26
N ILE A 697 50.09 -7.95 -0.09
CA ILE A 697 49.27 -8.99 0.56
C ILE A 697 49.81 -10.37 0.20
N LYS A 698 50.11 -11.18 1.22
CA LYS A 698 50.61 -12.54 1.03
C LYS A 698 49.55 -13.45 0.42
N ILE A 699 49.97 -14.24 -0.56
CA ILE A 699 49.15 -15.27 -1.17
C ILE A 699 49.60 -16.64 -0.64
N ASN A 700 48.59 -17.42 -0.29
CA ASN A 700 48.81 -18.81 0.12
C ASN A 700 47.75 -19.70 -0.58
N GLY A 701 48.19 -20.67 -1.37
CA GLY A 701 47.31 -21.57 -2.08
C GLY A 701 46.38 -20.87 -3.11
N GLY A 702 46.88 -19.81 -3.78
CA GLY A 702 46.15 -19.12 -4.87
C GLY A 702 45.09 -18.13 -4.44
N ALA A 703 44.95 -17.85 -3.15
CA ALA A 703 44.06 -16.80 -2.63
C ALA A 703 44.84 -15.78 -1.81
N ALA A 704 44.43 -14.53 -1.85
CA ALA A 704 45.00 -13.49 -1.01
C ALA A 704 44.76 -13.87 0.47
N GLY A 705 45.83 -13.91 1.27
CA GLY A 705 45.77 -14.27 2.68
C GLY A 705 45.21 -13.17 3.57
N GLY A 706 45.13 -13.46 4.85
CA GLY A 706 44.92 -12.45 5.87
C GLY A 706 46.03 -11.41 5.83
N GLY A 707 45.70 -10.16 6.13
CA GLY A 707 46.63 -9.04 6.11
C GLY A 707 45.92 -7.69 6.22
N THR A 708 46.69 -6.62 6.08
CA THR A 708 46.18 -5.26 6.19
C THR A 708 45.81 -4.71 4.82
N TYR A 709 44.55 -4.49 4.57
CA TYR A 709 44.01 -3.92 3.35
C TYR A 709 43.68 -2.44 3.54
N GLY A 710 44.05 -1.61 2.54
CA GLY A 710 43.57 -0.23 2.53
C GLY A 710 42.13 -0.17 2.02
N ILE A 711 41.29 0.55 2.74
CA ILE A 711 39.90 0.75 2.35
C ILE A 711 39.61 2.23 2.32
N LYS A 712 39.04 2.68 1.23
CA LYS A 712 38.46 4.00 1.11
C LYS A 712 36.98 3.85 0.81
N ARG A 713 36.12 4.43 1.64
CA ARG A 713 34.69 4.53 1.45
C ARG A 713 34.19 5.84 2.02
N ASP A 714 32.96 6.15 1.77
CA ASP A 714 32.38 7.35 2.34
C ASP A 714 32.48 7.35 3.88
N GLY A 715 33.11 8.39 4.41
CA GLY A 715 33.37 8.56 5.83
C GLY A 715 34.48 7.70 6.42
N PHE A 716 35.24 6.94 5.61
CA PHE A 716 36.36 6.13 6.07
C PHE A 716 37.47 6.10 5.01
N ASP A 717 38.69 6.39 5.43
CA ASP A 717 39.90 6.24 4.62
C ASP A 717 40.99 5.72 5.56
N GLY A 718 41.27 4.45 5.51
CA GLY A 718 42.13 3.77 6.46
C GLY A 718 42.48 2.35 6.09
N GLN A 719 42.95 1.59 7.07
CA GLN A 719 43.35 0.21 6.91
C GLN A 719 42.47 -0.70 7.76
N VAL A 720 42.20 -1.89 7.25
CA VAL A 720 41.49 -2.96 7.94
C VAL A 720 42.36 -4.22 7.94
N GLU A 721 42.53 -4.80 9.10
CA GLU A 721 43.14 -6.11 9.25
C GLU A 721 42.11 -7.19 8.99
N VAL A 722 42.42 -8.08 8.05
CA VAL A 722 41.58 -9.19 7.65
C VAL A 722 42.29 -10.50 8.02
N ASP A 723 41.68 -11.32 8.84
CA ASP A 723 42.21 -12.57 9.33
C ASP A 723 41.79 -13.81 8.50
N TRP A 724 40.99 -13.58 7.46
CA TRP A 724 40.46 -14.57 6.53
C TRP A 724 40.97 -14.35 5.10
N GLN A 725 40.85 -15.39 4.25
CA GLN A 725 41.31 -15.30 2.85
C GLN A 725 40.32 -14.62 1.94
N VAL A 726 40.74 -13.53 1.27
CA VAL A 726 39.95 -12.87 0.22
C VAL A 726 39.94 -13.74 -1.03
N GLY A 727 38.73 -14.05 -1.55
CA GLY A 727 38.54 -14.92 -2.70
C GLY A 727 38.23 -16.40 -2.34
N LYS A 728 38.16 -16.75 -1.03
CA LYS A 728 37.66 -18.04 -0.55
C LYS A 728 36.51 -17.88 0.42
N GLU A 729 35.65 -18.91 0.49
CA GLU A 729 34.63 -18.96 1.54
C GLU A 729 35.30 -18.99 2.92
N GLY A 730 35.10 -17.93 3.70
CA GLY A 730 35.49 -17.92 5.10
C GLY A 730 34.63 -18.90 5.89
N LYS A 731 35.27 -19.66 6.83
CA LYS A 731 34.55 -20.43 7.84
C LYS A 731 33.91 -19.51 8.85
#